data_3d072db2328f61969457d456c06e92a3
#
_entry.id   3d072db2328f61969457d456c06e92a3
#
_cell.length_a   1.000
_cell.length_b   1.000
_cell.length_c   1.000
_cell.angle_alpha   90.00
_cell.angle_beta   90.00
_cell.angle_gamma   90.00
#
_symmetry.space_group_name_H-M   'P 1'
#
loop_
_entity.id
_entity.type
_entity.pdbx_description
1 polymer ?
#
loop_
_entity_poly.entity_id
_entity_poly.type
_entity_poly.pdbx_seq_one_letter_code
_entity_poly.pdbx_strand_id
1 'polypeptide(L)'
;MKKLLILDSNSILNRAFYGVRYLSAKDGTPTNAIYGFLNILLKLIKEQEPDYICAAFDVKAPTFRHKQYEGYKAQRKPMPEGLAAQMPLAKDVLRAMGVTILEKEGYEADDIIGTVARLCEESEISCFIATGDKDDLQLTSDKTKVILTVTKSGYNETIIYDDKAVKEKYHVTPTEFIDVKALMGDPSDNIPGVKGVGEKTAMSLIEKHHSIEYIYENIDGIGLKGAMLQKMKDGREMAFMSKELATINRNTPIEFNAEECVFDGFENNGELYEILKRLELNSIIKKLDLSGGDNVKENEDIFKDFSYQVGDKNMISGDKVTVVLDFDGDNISSAAVGAGNNAVVLNEQDDIKELLEDDSIAKVMFDVKEAIVKLNGRIDIKNISDDTAIAAYLVNPAKNEYTIEKLASEYFGTVIEKPEVKQLSLLDDVETDRSEYLAKCAVALGVLNERIGDKIKENGQEKLYQEVELPLVTVLAHLEINGFLVDDNQLKEFADKLGEKIDALTNEIYMLAGEEFNINSPKQLGVILFEKLELKPVKKTKTGYATNADVLEKLRDKHPIVNFIMEYRQLAKLKSTYCDGLTAVVNPNTHRIHSVFTQTVTVTGRLSSTEPNLQNIPTRTELGREIRKMFVAKDGYVLVDADYSQIELRVLAHIANDETMINAFRNNEDIHAVTASQVLGIPLEDVTKEQRSSAKAVNFGIVYGIGEFSLAQDLHISVKEAKAYIESYLEKYHGVRNYMESIKEQAKKDGYVKTMLNRIRYIPELKSPNYNIRQFGERVALNTPIQGTAADIIKLAMVRVDNRLINEGLKSKLILQVHDELIVEAHKDEVDKVKQILSEEMQNAMELNVPLKVDMSTGHSWYDAK
;
A
#
# COMPACT_ATOMS: atom_id res chain seq x y z
N MET A 1 9.62 -38.97 19.04
CA MET A 1 10.29 -38.05 19.96
C MET A 1 9.40 -36.86 20.09
N LYS A 2 9.04 -36.43 21.31
CA LYS A 2 8.23 -35.24 21.54
C LYS A 2 8.95 -33.98 21.04
N LYS A 3 8.21 -32.99 20.56
CA LYS A 3 8.75 -31.77 19.98
C LYS A 3 8.37 -30.56 20.83
N LEU A 4 9.33 -29.71 21.15
CA LEU A 4 9.11 -28.42 21.80
C LEU A 4 9.42 -27.28 20.82
N LEU A 5 8.50 -26.35 20.67
CA LEU A 5 8.68 -25.09 19.95
C LEU A 5 8.92 -23.96 20.96
N ILE A 6 10.11 -23.34 20.94
CA ILE A 6 10.41 -22.16 21.73
C ILE A 6 10.55 -20.92 20.83
N LEU A 7 9.91 -19.82 21.25
CA LEU A 7 9.87 -18.58 20.49
C LEU A 7 10.80 -17.54 21.11
N ASP A 8 11.69 -16.96 20.30
CA ASP A 8 12.33 -15.69 20.59
C ASP A 8 11.32 -14.57 20.29
N SER A 9 10.51 -14.24 21.32
CA SER A 9 9.35 -13.37 21.11
C SER A 9 9.74 -11.94 20.80
N ASN A 10 10.82 -11.43 21.38
CA ASN A 10 11.28 -10.07 21.15
C ASN A 10 11.76 -9.88 19.69
N SER A 11 12.52 -10.82 19.17
CA SER A 11 13.02 -10.78 17.80
C SER A 11 11.88 -10.90 16.80
N ILE A 12 10.95 -11.85 17.01
CA ILE A 12 9.82 -12.07 16.09
C ILE A 12 8.84 -10.87 16.12
N LEU A 13 8.50 -10.32 17.31
CA LEU A 13 7.64 -9.13 17.42
C LEU A 13 8.26 -7.90 16.78
N ASN A 14 9.55 -7.68 16.99
CA ASN A 14 10.28 -6.58 16.37
C ASN A 14 10.24 -6.69 14.84
N ARG A 15 10.49 -7.89 14.32
CA ARG A 15 10.43 -8.14 12.88
C ARG A 15 9.03 -7.94 12.32
N ALA A 16 7.99 -8.45 12.99
CA ALA A 16 6.60 -8.29 12.61
C ALA A 16 6.20 -6.81 12.60
N PHE A 17 6.65 -6.03 13.58
CA PHE A 17 6.38 -4.59 13.66
C PHE A 17 6.84 -3.81 12.42
N TYR A 18 8.02 -4.13 11.89
CA TYR A 18 8.55 -3.48 10.70
C TYR A 18 8.14 -4.16 9.38
N GLY A 19 7.74 -5.43 9.43
CA GLY A 19 7.35 -6.21 8.24
C GLY A 19 5.87 -6.08 7.87
N VAL A 20 5.02 -5.77 8.83
CA VAL A 20 3.57 -5.60 8.64
C VAL A 20 3.23 -4.11 8.58
N ARG A 21 2.38 -3.71 7.64
CA ARG A 21 1.86 -2.34 7.60
C ARG A 21 1.21 -1.98 8.93
N TYR A 22 1.21 -0.70 9.25
CA TYR A 22 0.58 -0.24 10.48
C TYR A 22 -0.90 -0.67 10.54
N LEU A 23 -1.24 -1.39 11.59
CA LEU A 23 -2.59 -1.81 11.94
C LEU A 23 -2.89 -1.32 13.36
N SER A 24 -4.11 -0.93 13.61
CA SER A 24 -4.59 -0.56 14.94
C SER A 24 -6.04 -0.96 15.14
N ALA A 25 -6.41 -1.27 16.35
CA ALA A 25 -7.80 -1.43 16.76
C ALA A 25 -8.53 -0.07 16.78
N LYS A 26 -9.85 -0.06 16.87
CA LYS A 26 -10.70 1.16 16.90
C LYS A 26 -10.35 2.13 18.02
N ASP A 27 -9.84 1.65 19.13
CA ASP A 27 -9.38 2.48 20.24
C ASP A 27 -8.01 3.13 20.00
N GLY A 28 -7.39 2.86 18.85
CA GLY A 28 -6.07 3.34 18.45
C GLY A 28 -4.91 2.48 18.93
N THR A 29 -5.16 1.36 19.61
CA THR A 29 -4.11 0.42 20.03
C THR A 29 -3.43 -0.20 18.81
N PRO A 30 -2.10 -0.04 18.64
CA PRO A 30 -1.38 -0.65 17.53
C PRO A 30 -1.39 -2.18 17.66
N THR A 31 -1.61 -2.90 16.55
CA THR A 31 -1.78 -4.37 16.55
C THR A 31 -0.94 -5.08 15.48
N ASN A 32 -0.22 -4.34 14.63
CA ASN A 32 0.54 -4.90 13.51
C ASN A 32 1.62 -5.91 13.93
N ALA A 33 2.33 -5.67 15.06
CA ALA A 33 3.34 -6.60 15.54
C ALA A 33 2.72 -7.91 16.04
N ILE A 34 1.62 -7.82 16.81
CA ILE A 34 0.89 -8.99 17.31
C ILE A 34 0.31 -9.79 16.13
N TYR A 35 -0.30 -9.11 15.17
CA TYR A 35 -0.84 -9.74 13.96
C TYR A 35 0.23 -10.53 13.19
N GLY A 36 1.37 -9.92 12.94
CA GLY A 36 2.47 -10.59 12.24
C GLY A 36 3.08 -11.73 13.04
N PHE A 37 3.25 -11.55 14.35
CA PHE A 37 3.74 -12.58 15.27
C PHE A 37 2.83 -13.81 15.29
N LEU A 38 1.52 -13.61 15.43
CA LEU A 38 0.54 -14.70 15.45
C LEU A 38 0.50 -15.45 14.11
N ASN A 39 0.59 -14.76 12.99
CA ASN A 39 0.67 -15.44 11.69
C ASN A 39 1.91 -16.33 11.56
N ILE A 40 3.06 -15.89 12.09
CA ILE A 40 4.29 -16.70 12.10
C ILE A 40 4.10 -17.90 13.04
N LEU A 41 3.59 -17.67 14.25
CA LEU A 41 3.35 -18.72 15.23
C LEU A 41 2.42 -19.81 14.70
N LEU A 42 1.26 -19.42 14.15
CA LEU A 42 0.27 -20.36 13.59
C LEU A 42 0.82 -21.17 12.42
N LYS A 43 1.65 -20.56 11.57
CA LYS A 43 2.37 -21.25 10.51
C LYS A 43 3.31 -22.31 11.09
N LEU A 44 4.10 -21.93 12.11
CA LEU A 44 5.06 -22.83 12.74
C LEU A 44 4.38 -24.00 13.47
N ILE A 45 3.26 -23.74 14.14
CA ILE A 45 2.46 -24.78 14.77
C ILE A 45 2.00 -25.81 13.72
N LYS A 46 1.49 -25.32 12.59
CA LYS A 46 1.02 -26.19 11.50
C LYS A 46 2.15 -26.97 10.84
N GLU A 47 3.34 -26.38 10.67
CA GLU A 47 4.48 -27.02 9.99
C GLU A 47 5.26 -27.98 10.87
N GLN A 48 5.38 -27.66 12.18
CA GLN A 48 6.21 -28.46 13.10
C GLN A 48 5.40 -29.44 13.95
N GLU A 49 4.10 -29.20 14.15
CA GLU A 49 3.21 -30.00 15.00
C GLU A 49 3.85 -30.26 16.38
N PRO A 50 4.12 -29.20 17.18
CA PRO A 50 4.79 -29.33 18.46
C PRO A 50 3.88 -29.92 19.54
N ASP A 51 4.43 -30.78 20.42
CA ASP A 51 3.74 -31.26 21.62
C ASP A 51 3.80 -30.20 22.75
N TYR A 52 4.80 -29.34 22.72
CA TYR A 52 5.07 -28.33 23.74
C TYR A 52 5.36 -26.98 23.09
N ILE A 53 4.85 -25.87 23.66
CA ILE A 53 5.15 -24.51 23.20
C ILE A 53 5.49 -23.61 24.38
N CYS A 54 6.59 -22.87 24.28
CA CYS A 54 6.92 -21.78 25.21
C CYS A 54 7.49 -20.57 24.48
N ALA A 55 7.47 -19.42 25.15
CA ALA A 55 7.88 -18.13 24.60
C ALA A 55 8.85 -17.43 25.55
N ALA A 56 10.06 -17.15 25.09
CA ALA A 56 11.05 -16.40 25.86
C ALA A 56 10.91 -14.88 25.57
N PHE A 57 11.01 -14.07 26.63
CA PHE A 57 10.96 -12.62 26.57
C PHE A 57 12.13 -12.00 27.35
N ASP A 58 12.66 -10.89 26.82
CA ASP A 58 13.58 -10.03 27.56
C ASP A 58 12.85 -9.25 28.66
N VAL A 59 13.50 -9.13 29.83
CA VAL A 59 13.07 -8.27 30.90
C VAL A 59 13.78 -6.92 30.81
N LYS A 60 13.09 -5.83 31.13
CA LYS A 60 13.66 -4.49 31.13
C LYS A 60 14.56 -4.27 32.36
N ALA A 61 15.68 -5.00 32.40
CA ALA A 61 16.69 -4.91 33.46
C ALA A 61 18.10 -5.11 32.85
N PRO A 62 19.17 -4.54 33.44
CA PRO A 62 20.52 -4.80 33.00
C PRO A 62 20.89 -6.29 33.16
N THR A 63 21.44 -6.88 32.10
CA THR A 63 21.91 -8.26 32.11
C THR A 63 23.35 -8.37 32.62
N PHE A 64 23.84 -9.59 32.81
CA PHE A 64 25.23 -9.84 33.23
C PHE A 64 26.22 -9.27 32.19
N ARG A 65 25.87 -9.27 30.88
CA ARG A 65 26.68 -8.69 29.79
C ARG A 65 26.86 -7.18 29.93
N HIS A 66 25.84 -6.46 30.37
CA HIS A 66 25.93 -5.02 30.68
C HIS A 66 26.88 -4.73 31.84
N LYS A 67 26.98 -5.68 32.80
CA LYS A 67 27.91 -5.55 33.93
C LYS A 67 29.35 -5.84 33.52
N GLN A 68 29.55 -6.72 32.55
CA GLN A 68 30.86 -7.07 32.01
C GLN A 68 31.44 -6.03 31.09
N TYR A 69 30.58 -5.42 30.24
CA TYR A 69 31.00 -4.44 29.25
C TYR A 69 29.96 -3.30 29.15
N GLU A 70 30.35 -2.11 29.63
CA GLU A 70 29.46 -0.93 29.65
C GLU A 70 29.00 -0.51 28.24
N GLY A 71 29.80 -0.81 27.19
CA GLY A 71 29.46 -0.56 25.79
C GLY A 71 28.42 -1.50 25.20
N TYR A 72 28.07 -2.62 25.87
CA TYR A 72 27.16 -3.63 25.33
C TYR A 72 25.78 -3.04 25.03
N LYS A 73 25.32 -3.17 23.80
CA LYS A 73 24.03 -2.64 23.29
C LYS A 73 23.83 -1.11 23.48
N ALA A 74 24.88 -0.34 23.86
CA ALA A 74 24.77 1.09 24.15
C ALA A 74 24.31 1.95 22.94
N GLN A 75 24.49 1.47 21.72
CA GLN A 75 24.06 2.14 20.50
C GLN A 75 22.64 1.77 20.03
N ARG A 76 21.98 0.83 20.71
CA ARG A 76 20.61 0.46 20.36
C ARG A 76 19.65 1.62 20.65
N LYS A 77 18.85 1.97 19.67
CA LYS A 77 17.76 2.95 19.85
C LYS A 77 16.72 2.39 20.80
N PRO A 78 16.05 3.22 21.59
CA PRO A 78 14.92 2.77 22.42
C PRO A 78 13.84 2.13 21.54
N MET A 79 13.13 1.15 22.11
CA MET A 79 12.02 0.48 21.45
C MET A 79 10.97 1.51 21.02
N PRO A 80 10.47 1.47 19.76
CA PRO A 80 9.39 2.35 19.32
C PRO A 80 8.16 2.25 20.23
N GLU A 81 7.54 3.38 20.57
CA GLU A 81 6.36 3.42 21.44
C GLU A 81 5.24 2.47 20.97
N GLY A 82 4.98 2.41 19.66
CA GLY A 82 3.97 1.51 19.10
C GLY A 82 4.30 0.03 19.27
N LEU A 83 5.57 -0.37 19.35
CA LEU A 83 5.97 -1.74 19.65
C LEU A 83 5.92 -1.98 21.17
N ALA A 84 6.40 -1.03 21.96
CA ALA A 84 6.37 -1.11 23.42
C ALA A 84 4.94 -1.30 23.97
N ALA A 85 3.94 -0.65 23.35
CA ALA A 85 2.54 -0.81 23.70
C ALA A 85 1.98 -2.21 23.37
N GLN A 86 2.55 -2.90 22.37
CA GLN A 86 2.11 -4.23 21.96
C GLN A 86 2.77 -5.37 22.77
N MET A 87 3.90 -5.14 23.43
CA MET A 87 4.61 -6.19 24.20
C MET A 87 3.75 -6.83 25.31
N PRO A 88 3.09 -6.06 26.22
CA PRO A 88 2.22 -6.65 27.22
C PRO A 88 1.01 -7.37 26.61
N LEU A 89 0.42 -6.80 25.57
CA LEU A 89 -0.73 -7.39 24.87
C LEU A 89 -0.35 -8.72 24.20
N ALA A 90 0.85 -8.81 23.60
CA ALA A 90 1.35 -10.06 23.03
C ALA A 90 1.48 -11.17 24.10
N LYS A 91 1.95 -10.82 25.30
CA LYS A 91 2.02 -11.74 26.42
C LYS A 91 0.62 -12.20 26.88
N ASP A 92 -0.35 -11.27 26.92
CA ASP A 92 -1.73 -11.61 27.30
C ASP A 92 -2.35 -12.56 26.27
N VAL A 93 -2.14 -12.32 24.98
CA VAL A 93 -2.58 -13.23 23.91
C VAL A 93 -1.92 -14.60 24.04
N LEU A 94 -0.61 -14.66 24.26
CA LEU A 94 0.12 -15.94 24.41
C LEU A 94 -0.36 -16.72 25.64
N ARG A 95 -0.60 -16.06 26.79
CA ARG A 95 -1.16 -16.71 27.98
C ARG A 95 -2.56 -17.28 27.70
N ALA A 96 -3.40 -16.47 27.04
CA ALA A 96 -4.72 -16.93 26.62
C ALA A 96 -4.65 -18.09 25.61
N MET A 97 -3.56 -18.21 24.83
CA MET A 97 -3.30 -19.34 23.95
C MET A 97 -2.74 -20.58 24.69
N GLY A 98 -2.55 -20.51 26.01
CA GLY A 98 -1.94 -21.58 26.77
C GLY A 98 -0.41 -21.70 26.60
N VAL A 99 0.24 -20.68 26.03
CA VAL A 99 1.69 -20.68 25.80
C VAL A 99 2.42 -20.21 27.07
N THR A 100 3.30 -21.05 27.59
CA THR A 100 4.12 -20.73 28.76
C THR A 100 5.14 -19.64 28.44
N ILE A 101 5.15 -18.57 29.26
CA ILE A 101 6.07 -17.42 29.09
C ILE A 101 7.25 -17.59 30.05
N LEU A 102 8.45 -17.50 29.48
CA LEU A 102 9.70 -17.61 30.22
C LEU A 102 10.42 -16.25 30.25
N GLU A 103 10.73 -15.77 31.45
CA GLU A 103 11.42 -14.51 31.72
C GLU A 103 12.38 -14.67 32.88
N LYS A 104 13.57 -14.06 32.81
CA LYS A 104 14.51 -14.05 33.93
C LYS A 104 15.27 -12.73 34.01
N GLU A 105 15.13 -12.04 35.13
CA GLU A 105 15.92 -10.83 35.40
C GLU A 105 17.42 -11.11 35.43
N GLY A 106 18.20 -10.26 34.75
CA GLY A 106 19.65 -10.38 34.67
C GLY A 106 20.16 -11.25 33.51
N TYR A 107 19.26 -11.88 32.74
CA TYR A 107 19.54 -12.70 31.56
C TYR A 107 18.73 -12.21 30.35
N GLU A 108 19.17 -12.55 29.16
CA GLU A 108 18.48 -12.27 27.90
C GLU A 108 17.61 -13.44 27.45
N ALA A 109 16.65 -13.21 26.55
CA ALA A 109 15.80 -14.27 26.00
C ALA A 109 16.62 -15.41 25.39
N ASP A 110 17.73 -15.09 24.71
CA ASP A 110 18.62 -16.08 24.11
C ASP A 110 19.25 -17.01 25.14
N ASP A 111 19.57 -16.50 26.35
CA ASP A 111 20.11 -17.31 27.45
C ASP A 111 19.06 -18.28 28.01
N ILE A 112 17.80 -17.85 28.05
CA ILE A 112 16.66 -18.69 28.41
C ILE A 112 16.48 -19.79 27.35
N ILE A 113 16.48 -19.40 26.06
CA ILE A 113 16.35 -20.32 24.93
C ILE A 113 17.47 -21.35 24.94
N GLY A 114 18.72 -20.91 25.12
CA GLY A 114 19.87 -21.81 25.19
C GLY A 114 19.78 -22.81 26.37
N THR A 115 19.25 -22.37 27.51
CA THR A 115 19.03 -23.22 28.67
C THR A 115 17.91 -24.24 28.42
N VAL A 116 16.79 -23.83 27.85
CA VAL A 116 15.69 -24.74 27.49
C VAL A 116 16.13 -25.75 26.44
N ALA A 117 16.89 -25.33 25.43
CA ALA A 117 17.44 -26.24 24.42
C ALA A 117 18.31 -27.34 25.07
N ARG A 118 19.21 -27.00 26.01
CA ARG A 118 20.00 -27.98 26.77
C ARG A 118 19.13 -28.97 27.57
N LEU A 119 18.13 -28.44 28.29
CA LEU A 119 17.22 -29.28 29.09
C LEU A 119 16.39 -30.24 28.21
N CYS A 120 15.99 -29.80 27.03
CA CYS A 120 15.33 -30.63 26.04
C CYS A 120 16.26 -31.74 25.53
N GLU A 121 17.54 -31.44 25.25
CA GLU A 121 18.55 -32.40 24.81
C GLU A 121 18.77 -33.49 25.89
N GLU A 122 18.81 -33.12 27.18
CA GLU A 122 18.93 -34.01 28.33
C GLU A 122 17.68 -34.89 28.52
N SER A 123 16.49 -34.38 28.18
CA SER A 123 15.19 -35.06 28.30
C SER A 123 14.75 -35.81 27.05
N GLU A 124 15.59 -35.87 26.01
CA GLU A 124 15.29 -36.48 24.71
C GLU A 124 14.07 -35.89 23.97
N ILE A 125 13.91 -34.58 24.13
CA ILE A 125 12.89 -33.79 23.41
C ILE A 125 13.56 -33.06 22.24
N SER A 126 12.97 -33.12 21.06
CA SER A 126 13.43 -32.30 19.92
C SER A 126 13.05 -30.84 20.11
N CYS A 127 14.05 -29.95 20.14
CA CYS A 127 13.83 -28.51 20.35
C CYS A 127 13.86 -27.76 19.02
N PHE A 128 12.83 -26.96 18.76
CA PHE A 128 12.74 -26.05 17.59
C PHE A 128 12.74 -24.61 18.10
N ILE A 129 13.78 -23.87 17.80
CA ILE A 129 13.95 -22.47 18.19
C ILE A 129 13.47 -21.60 17.04
N ALA A 130 12.40 -20.84 17.22
CA ALA A 130 11.93 -19.88 16.24
C ALA A 130 12.45 -18.48 16.57
N THR A 131 13.29 -17.92 15.70
CA THR A 131 13.94 -16.63 15.93
C THR A 131 14.14 -15.84 14.64
N GLY A 132 14.40 -14.56 14.75
CA GLY A 132 14.91 -13.70 13.69
C GLY A 132 16.42 -13.45 13.81
N ASP A 133 17.06 -13.93 14.88
CA ASP A 133 18.46 -13.71 15.18
C ASP A 133 19.32 -14.90 14.72
N LYS A 134 20.46 -14.59 14.12
CA LYS A 134 21.41 -15.62 13.68
C LYS A 134 22.29 -16.13 14.81
N ASP A 135 22.32 -15.44 15.94
CA ASP A 135 23.15 -15.83 17.06
C ASP A 135 22.68 -17.14 17.68
N ASP A 136 21.39 -17.44 17.59
CA ASP A 136 20.82 -18.71 17.99
C ASP A 136 21.34 -19.93 17.18
N LEU A 137 21.96 -19.70 16.01
CA LEU A 137 22.59 -20.79 15.23
C LEU A 137 23.66 -21.53 16.03
N GLN A 138 24.27 -20.88 17.03
CA GLN A 138 25.21 -21.53 17.95
C GLN A 138 24.61 -22.66 18.80
N LEU A 139 23.26 -22.68 18.90
CA LEU A 139 22.50 -23.65 19.70
C LEU A 139 22.11 -24.92 18.92
N THR A 140 22.36 -24.96 17.61
CA THR A 140 21.98 -26.11 16.79
C THR A 140 22.77 -27.36 17.15
N SER A 141 22.04 -28.49 17.17
CA SER A 141 22.62 -29.82 17.47
C SER A 141 21.81 -30.89 16.72
N ASP A 142 22.09 -32.17 17.00
CA ASP A 142 21.31 -33.31 16.50
C ASP A 142 19.86 -33.31 16.99
N LYS A 143 19.57 -32.69 18.15
CA LYS A 143 18.22 -32.57 18.75
C LYS A 143 17.64 -31.16 18.70
N THR A 144 18.46 -30.14 18.50
CA THR A 144 18.04 -28.72 18.47
C THR A 144 18.15 -28.13 17.06
N LYS A 145 17.06 -27.62 16.55
CA LYS A 145 17.00 -26.94 15.24
C LYS A 145 16.57 -25.46 15.41
N VAL A 146 17.17 -24.59 14.62
CA VAL A 146 16.83 -23.16 14.57
C VAL A 146 16.01 -22.87 13.31
N ILE A 147 14.82 -22.33 13.50
CA ILE A 147 13.92 -21.86 12.45
C ILE A 147 14.13 -20.35 12.30
N LEU A 148 14.93 -19.96 11.32
CA LEU A 148 15.24 -18.57 11.07
C LEU A 148 14.20 -17.96 10.12
N THR A 149 13.50 -16.94 10.60
CA THR A 149 12.58 -16.18 9.76
C THR A 149 13.34 -15.11 9.01
N VAL A 150 13.38 -15.15 7.68
CA VAL A 150 14.03 -14.15 6.82
C VAL A 150 13.01 -13.47 5.90
N THR A 151 13.17 -12.16 5.66
CA THR A 151 12.34 -11.45 4.68
C THR A 151 13.10 -11.32 3.37
N LYS A 152 12.60 -11.93 2.30
CA LYS A 152 13.19 -11.87 0.97
C LYS A 152 12.14 -11.39 -0.03
N SER A 153 12.44 -10.30 -0.72
CA SER A 153 11.54 -9.71 -1.74
C SER A 153 10.11 -9.42 -1.25
N GLY A 154 9.96 -9.03 0.04
CA GLY A 154 8.65 -8.69 0.62
C GLY A 154 7.87 -9.88 1.20
N TYR A 155 8.37 -11.10 1.09
CA TYR A 155 7.77 -12.31 1.69
C TYR A 155 8.61 -12.82 2.85
N ASN A 156 7.95 -13.35 3.88
CA ASN A 156 8.61 -14.01 5.00
C ASN A 156 8.85 -15.48 4.65
N GLU A 157 10.12 -15.83 4.53
CA GLU A 157 10.60 -17.19 4.30
C GLU A 157 11.14 -17.75 5.63
N THR A 158 10.85 -19.02 5.93
CA THR A 158 11.39 -19.73 7.10
C THR A 158 12.44 -20.73 6.61
N ILE A 159 13.64 -20.63 7.19
CA ILE A 159 14.76 -21.54 6.87
C ILE A 159 15.11 -22.32 8.12
N ILE A 160 15.10 -23.64 8.04
CA ILE A 160 15.43 -24.53 9.15
C ILE A 160 16.92 -24.88 9.07
N TYR A 161 17.64 -24.66 10.17
CA TYR A 161 19.03 -25.02 10.34
C TYR A 161 19.15 -26.09 11.41
N ASP A 162 19.85 -27.19 11.07
CA ASP A 162 20.49 -28.11 12.00
C ASP A 162 22.01 -27.88 11.98
N ASP A 163 22.76 -28.62 12.76
CA ASP A 163 24.21 -28.54 12.83
C ASP A 163 24.90 -28.73 11.47
N LYS A 164 24.36 -29.62 10.61
CA LYS A 164 24.88 -29.89 9.25
C LYS A 164 24.62 -28.71 8.32
N ALA A 165 23.41 -28.17 8.34
CA ALA A 165 23.05 -27.02 7.51
C ALA A 165 23.86 -25.76 7.90
N VAL A 166 24.19 -25.57 9.19
CA VAL A 166 25.09 -24.51 9.64
C VAL A 166 26.48 -24.73 9.06
N LYS A 167 27.02 -25.96 9.17
CA LYS A 167 28.34 -26.30 8.66
C LYS A 167 28.43 -26.17 7.13
N GLU A 168 27.41 -26.61 6.40
CA GLU A 168 27.37 -26.49 4.94
C GLU A 168 27.36 -25.03 4.48
N LYS A 169 26.63 -24.18 5.17
CA LYS A 169 26.46 -22.79 4.76
C LYS A 169 27.57 -21.85 5.22
N TYR A 170 28.07 -22.06 6.43
CA TYR A 170 29.03 -21.15 7.07
C TYR A 170 30.45 -21.77 7.16
N HIS A 171 30.64 -23.02 6.77
CA HIS A 171 31.90 -23.75 6.83
C HIS A 171 32.52 -23.91 8.23
N VAL A 172 31.71 -23.63 9.27
CA VAL A 172 32.06 -23.75 10.67
C VAL A 172 30.97 -24.51 11.43
N THR A 173 31.31 -25.16 12.52
CA THR A 173 30.32 -25.78 13.40
C THR A 173 29.54 -24.72 14.21
N PRO A 174 28.38 -25.08 14.80
CA PRO A 174 27.61 -24.15 15.64
C PRO A 174 28.44 -23.50 16.76
N THR A 175 29.31 -24.28 17.43
CA THR A 175 30.17 -23.75 18.48
C THR A 175 31.32 -22.88 17.93
N GLU A 176 31.88 -23.22 16.79
CA GLU A 176 32.88 -22.40 16.11
C GLU A 176 32.31 -21.06 15.61
N PHE A 177 30.98 -20.98 15.39
CA PHE A 177 30.32 -19.72 15.03
C PHE A 177 30.50 -18.64 16.10
N ILE A 178 30.60 -19.01 17.39
CA ILE A 178 30.91 -18.10 18.49
C ILE A 178 32.31 -17.52 18.31
N ASP A 179 33.30 -18.32 17.94
CA ASP A 179 34.66 -17.87 17.71
C ASP A 179 34.78 -16.93 16.50
N VAL A 180 33.98 -17.17 15.46
CA VAL A 180 33.85 -16.20 14.34
C VAL A 180 33.37 -14.84 14.85
N LYS A 181 32.33 -14.84 15.68
CA LYS A 181 31.80 -13.61 16.29
C LYS A 181 32.81 -12.96 17.23
N ALA A 182 33.58 -13.74 17.97
CA ALA A 182 34.64 -13.24 18.82
C ALA A 182 35.72 -12.46 18.06
N LEU A 183 36.06 -12.88 16.85
CA LEU A 183 37.04 -12.22 16.01
C LEU A 183 36.46 -11.02 15.26
N MET A 184 35.29 -11.17 14.62
CA MET A 184 34.72 -10.10 13.78
C MET A 184 33.95 -9.04 14.56
N GLY A 185 33.51 -9.34 15.79
CA GLY A 185 32.59 -8.53 16.57
C GLY A 185 31.17 -8.58 16.04
N ASP A 186 30.28 -7.83 16.72
CA ASP A 186 28.92 -7.60 16.27
C ASP A 186 28.51 -6.13 16.43
N PRO A 187 28.36 -5.38 15.32
CA PRO A 187 27.95 -4.00 15.38
C PRO A 187 26.53 -3.77 15.92
N SER A 188 25.64 -4.77 15.83
CA SER A 188 24.25 -4.66 16.32
C SER A 188 24.18 -4.67 17.85
N ASP A 189 25.07 -5.40 18.50
CA ASP A 189 25.18 -5.50 19.95
C ASP A 189 26.38 -4.71 20.51
N ASN A 190 27.09 -4.01 19.63
CA ASN A 190 28.29 -3.26 19.95
C ASN A 190 29.38 -4.15 20.59
N ILE A 191 29.49 -5.39 20.11
CA ILE A 191 30.57 -6.31 20.47
C ILE A 191 31.79 -5.97 19.62
N PRO A 192 32.94 -5.60 20.24
CA PRO A 192 34.03 -4.96 19.51
C PRO A 192 34.79 -5.86 18.55
N GLY A 193 34.96 -7.12 18.85
CA GLY A 193 35.83 -8.04 18.09
C GLY A 193 37.29 -7.58 18.01
N VAL A 194 38.01 -8.08 17.04
CA VAL A 194 39.39 -7.65 16.74
C VAL A 194 39.36 -6.56 15.68
N LYS A 195 39.85 -5.37 15.99
CA LYS A 195 39.79 -4.19 15.11
C LYS A 195 40.43 -4.48 13.74
N GLY A 196 39.60 -4.45 12.69
CA GLY A 196 40.03 -4.65 11.30
C GLY A 196 40.08 -6.12 10.88
N VAL A 197 39.46 -7.03 11.63
CA VAL A 197 39.13 -8.40 11.22
C VAL A 197 37.63 -8.40 10.86
N GLY A 198 37.33 -8.67 9.61
CA GLY A 198 35.96 -8.79 9.13
C GLY A 198 35.52 -10.23 8.99
N GLU A 199 34.21 -10.44 8.67
CA GLU A 199 33.56 -11.76 8.57
C GLU A 199 34.38 -12.78 7.75
N LYS A 200 34.80 -12.42 6.54
CA LYS A 200 35.55 -13.33 5.67
C LYS A 200 36.86 -13.78 6.31
N THR A 201 37.57 -12.89 6.99
CA THR A 201 38.85 -13.21 7.63
C THR A 201 38.61 -14.07 8.88
N ALA A 202 37.62 -13.72 9.69
CA ALA A 202 37.27 -14.49 10.88
C ALA A 202 36.84 -15.92 10.51
N MET A 203 35.92 -16.05 9.51
CA MET A 203 35.49 -17.36 8.99
C MET A 203 36.68 -18.22 8.53
N SER A 204 37.58 -17.66 7.68
CA SER A 204 38.74 -18.40 7.16
C SER A 204 39.73 -18.83 8.26
N LEU A 205 39.84 -18.00 9.32
CA LEU A 205 40.72 -18.36 10.47
C LEU A 205 40.10 -19.49 11.30
N ILE A 206 38.80 -19.41 11.58
CA ILE A 206 38.11 -20.44 12.40
C ILE A 206 37.92 -21.72 11.62
N GLU A 207 37.54 -21.68 10.35
CA GLU A 207 37.49 -22.86 9.47
C GLU A 207 38.82 -23.67 9.49
N LYS A 208 39.95 -22.97 9.56
CA LYS A 208 41.29 -23.59 9.53
C LYS A 208 41.83 -23.96 10.90
N HIS A 209 41.50 -23.23 11.93
CA HIS A 209 42.10 -23.34 13.26
C HIS A 209 41.13 -23.64 14.39
N HIS A 210 39.84 -23.75 14.10
CA HIS A 210 38.74 -24.18 14.95
C HIS A 210 38.39 -23.33 16.16
N SER A 211 39.31 -22.65 16.83
CA SER A 211 39.01 -21.84 18.01
C SER A 211 39.97 -20.66 18.15
N ILE A 212 39.50 -19.59 18.83
CA ILE A 212 40.40 -18.47 19.14
C ILE A 212 41.47 -18.86 20.15
N GLU A 213 41.20 -19.79 21.05
CA GLU A 213 42.21 -20.32 21.96
C GLU A 213 43.40 -20.87 21.20
N TYR A 214 43.15 -21.79 20.24
CA TYR A 214 44.21 -22.36 19.43
C TYR A 214 44.97 -21.32 18.61
N ILE A 215 44.23 -20.34 18.03
CA ILE A 215 44.79 -19.25 17.26
C ILE A 215 45.77 -18.43 18.12
N TYR A 216 45.38 -18.03 19.32
CA TYR A 216 46.19 -17.18 20.20
C TYR A 216 47.34 -17.94 20.91
N GLU A 217 47.19 -19.24 21.17
CA GLU A 217 48.26 -20.10 21.66
C GLU A 217 49.36 -20.33 20.61
N ASN A 218 49.00 -20.35 19.32
CA ASN A 218 49.89 -20.63 18.22
C ASN A 218 50.09 -19.42 17.29
N ILE A 219 49.81 -18.18 17.75
CA ILE A 219 49.69 -16.98 16.91
C ILE A 219 50.86 -16.75 15.95
N ASP A 220 52.08 -17.11 16.35
CA ASP A 220 53.28 -16.95 15.52
C ASP A 220 53.47 -18.06 14.49
N GLY A 221 52.77 -19.19 14.66
CA GLY A 221 52.89 -20.40 13.83
C GLY A 221 51.77 -20.61 12.80
N ILE A 222 50.64 -19.87 12.91
CA ILE A 222 49.44 -20.06 12.06
C ILE A 222 49.51 -19.38 10.68
N GLY A 223 50.67 -18.79 10.35
CA GLY A 223 50.95 -18.22 9.01
C GLY A 223 50.48 -16.80 8.83
N LEU A 224 50.02 -16.09 9.85
CA LEU A 224 49.70 -14.68 9.81
C LEU A 224 50.98 -13.85 9.68
N LYS A 225 50.95 -12.76 8.90
CA LYS A 225 52.10 -11.90 8.64
C LYS A 225 51.75 -10.41 8.69
N GLY A 226 52.73 -9.60 8.96
CA GLY A 226 52.62 -8.12 8.84
C GLY A 226 51.53 -7.52 9.72
N ALA A 227 50.75 -6.61 9.18
CA ALA A 227 49.74 -5.85 9.91
C ALA A 227 48.64 -6.76 10.48
N MET A 228 48.29 -7.90 9.85
CA MET A 228 47.24 -8.77 10.36
C MET A 228 47.69 -9.51 11.63
N LEU A 229 48.97 -10.01 11.67
CA LEU A 229 49.55 -10.62 12.87
C LEU A 229 49.55 -9.62 14.05
N GLN A 230 49.93 -8.38 13.77
CA GLN A 230 49.97 -7.33 14.82
C GLN A 230 48.54 -7.04 15.34
N LYS A 231 47.57 -6.84 14.44
CA LYS A 231 46.16 -6.63 14.81
C LYS A 231 45.59 -7.76 15.69
N MET A 232 45.93 -9.01 15.35
CA MET A 232 45.47 -10.15 16.12
C MET A 232 46.15 -10.15 17.52
N LYS A 233 47.45 -9.90 17.61
CA LYS A 233 48.15 -9.81 18.90
C LYS A 233 47.56 -8.68 19.78
N ASP A 234 47.40 -7.51 19.21
CA ASP A 234 46.84 -6.33 19.92
C ASP A 234 45.39 -6.53 20.34
N GLY A 235 44.61 -7.31 19.55
CA GLY A 235 43.19 -7.57 19.78
C GLY A 235 42.86 -8.75 20.67
N ARG A 236 43.85 -9.41 21.28
CA ARG A 236 43.64 -10.65 22.05
C ARG A 236 42.57 -10.50 23.13
N GLU A 237 42.73 -9.51 24.03
CA GLU A 237 41.80 -9.30 25.14
C GLU A 237 40.40 -9.02 24.64
N MET A 238 40.27 -8.21 23.58
CA MET A 238 38.98 -7.92 22.94
C MET A 238 38.34 -9.16 22.31
N ALA A 239 39.10 -10.06 21.70
CA ALA A 239 38.60 -11.30 21.14
C ALA A 239 37.98 -12.20 22.23
N PHE A 240 38.69 -12.42 23.35
CA PHE A 240 38.17 -13.21 24.46
C PHE A 240 36.96 -12.59 25.13
N MET A 241 36.99 -11.28 25.39
CA MET A 241 35.81 -10.55 25.91
C MET A 241 34.64 -10.66 24.92
N SER A 242 34.88 -10.52 23.63
CA SER A 242 33.86 -10.63 22.60
C SER A 242 33.28 -12.06 22.52
N LYS A 243 34.12 -13.11 22.75
CA LYS A 243 33.66 -14.50 22.87
C LYS A 243 32.68 -14.64 24.03
N GLU A 244 33.02 -14.14 25.20
CA GLU A 244 32.17 -14.19 26.40
C GLU A 244 30.84 -13.49 26.15
N LEU A 245 30.86 -12.30 25.55
CA LEU A 245 29.66 -11.51 25.22
C LEU A 245 28.76 -12.19 24.16
N ALA A 246 29.36 -12.83 23.14
CA ALA A 246 28.65 -13.48 22.06
C ALA A 246 28.13 -14.90 22.44
N THR A 247 28.65 -15.48 23.54
CA THR A 247 28.24 -16.82 23.96
C THR A 247 26.89 -16.77 24.68
N ILE A 248 25.94 -17.57 24.20
CA ILE A 248 24.66 -17.76 24.85
C ILE A 248 24.84 -18.64 26.10
N ASN A 249 24.34 -18.16 27.25
CA ASN A 249 24.44 -18.92 28.49
C ASN A 249 23.37 -20.04 28.50
N ARG A 250 23.82 -21.27 28.53
CA ARG A 250 22.95 -22.48 28.57
C ARG A 250 22.64 -22.97 30.00
N ASN A 251 22.97 -22.19 31.04
CA ASN A 251 22.75 -22.50 32.44
C ASN A 251 22.07 -21.37 33.21
N THR A 252 21.11 -20.68 32.60
CA THR A 252 20.29 -19.66 33.23
C THR A 252 19.47 -20.29 34.38
N PRO A 253 19.43 -19.69 35.58
CA PRO A 253 18.70 -20.25 36.72
C PRO A 253 17.19 -20.04 36.57
N ILE A 254 16.58 -20.78 35.64
CA ILE A 254 15.13 -20.85 35.42
C ILE A 254 14.59 -22.18 35.90
N GLU A 255 13.36 -22.16 36.41
CA GLU A 255 12.57 -23.38 36.63
C GLU A 255 11.87 -23.67 35.30
N PHE A 256 12.21 -24.80 34.68
CA PHE A 256 11.61 -25.23 33.43
C PHE A 256 11.16 -26.68 33.54
N ASN A 257 9.88 -26.90 33.21
CA ASN A 257 9.28 -28.23 33.11
C ASN A 257 8.52 -28.31 31.77
N ALA A 258 8.89 -29.21 30.90
CA ALA A 258 8.24 -29.37 29.60
C ALA A 258 6.74 -29.69 29.70
N GLU A 259 6.33 -30.43 30.78
CA GLU A 259 4.92 -30.76 30.99
C GLU A 259 4.05 -29.54 31.34
N GLU A 260 4.64 -28.41 31.71
CA GLU A 260 3.92 -27.14 31.90
C GLU A 260 3.78 -26.36 30.58
N CYS A 261 4.38 -26.85 29.50
CA CYS A 261 4.36 -26.27 28.18
C CYS A 261 3.53 -27.09 27.18
N VAL A 262 2.73 -28.06 27.66
CA VAL A 262 1.86 -28.90 26.80
C VAL A 262 0.95 -28.01 25.96
N PHE A 263 0.88 -28.33 24.69
CA PHE A 263 0.05 -27.62 23.73
C PHE A 263 -1.07 -28.55 23.22
N ASP A 264 -2.28 -28.33 23.72
CA ASP A 264 -3.47 -29.13 23.40
C ASP A 264 -4.40 -28.49 22.35
N GLY A 265 -3.90 -27.44 21.63
CA GLY A 265 -4.72 -26.70 20.67
C GLY A 265 -5.41 -25.48 21.26
N PHE A 266 -6.37 -24.94 20.50
CA PHE A 266 -7.05 -23.65 20.82
C PHE A 266 -8.56 -23.82 21.10
N GLU A 267 -9.07 -25.03 21.24
CA GLU A 267 -10.49 -25.30 21.33
C GLU A 267 -11.16 -24.63 22.55
N ASN A 268 -12.32 -24.01 22.31
CA ASN A 268 -13.20 -23.39 23.31
C ASN A 268 -12.56 -22.31 24.21
N ASN A 269 -11.61 -21.53 23.69
CA ASN A 269 -10.94 -20.50 24.45
C ASN A 269 -11.63 -19.12 24.36
N GLY A 270 -12.65 -18.89 25.19
CA GLY A 270 -13.41 -17.64 25.24
C GLY A 270 -12.55 -16.41 25.62
N GLU A 271 -11.52 -16.59 26.47
CA GLU A 271 -10.61 -15.49 26.84
C GLU A 271 -9.78 -15.04 25.64
N LEU A 272 -9.21 -15.97 24.91
CA LEU A 272 -8.47 -15.68 23.67
C LEU A 272 -9.35 -14.98 22.65
N TYR A 273 -10.60 -15.45 22.49
CA TYR A 273 -11.56 -14.81 21.60
C TYR A 273 -11.80 -13.35 21.96
N GLU A 274 -12.09 -13.04 23.23
CA GLU A 274 -12.35 -11.66 23.68
C GLU A 274 -11.12 -10.74 23.54
N ILE A 275 -9.92 -11.24 23.81
CA ILE A 275 -8.68 -10.47 23.60
C ILE A 275 -8.49 -10.17 22.10
N LEU A 276 -8.59 -11.19 21.22
CA LEU A 276 -8.41 -11.01 19.77
C LEU A 276 -9.49 -10.12 19.17
N LYS A 277 -10.73 -10.22 19.64
CA LYS A 277 -11.85 -9.37 19.25
C LYS A 277 -11.60 -7.90 19.65
N ARG A 278 -11.15 -7.64 20.87
CA ARG A 278 -10.75 -6.29 21.32
C ARG A 278 -9.64 -5.72 20.46
N LEU A 279 -8.68 -6.53 20.05
CA LEU A 279 -7.58 -6.15 19.18
C LEU A 279 -7.96 -6.12 17.68
N GLU A 280 -9.21 -6.43 17.33
CA GLU A 280 -9.74 -6.51 15.96
C GLU A 280 -8.97 -7.46 15.03
N LEU A 281 -8.40 -8.52 15.60
CA LEU A 281 -7.65 -9.54 14.87
C LEU A 281 -8.58 -10.64 14.30
N ASN A 282 -9.65 -10.23 13.62
CA ASN A 282 -10.71 -11.11 13.13
C ASN A 282 -10.19 -12.25 12.21
N SER A 283 -9.15 -11.99 11.42
CA SER A 283 -8.54 -13.03 10.57
C SER A 283 -7.80 -14.10 11.38
N ILE A 284 -7.30 -13.78 12.56
CA ILE A 284 -6.68 -14.73 13.49
C ILE A 284 -7.77 -15.55 14.18
N ILE A 285 -8.86 -14.89 14.64
CA ILE A 285 -10.03 -15.58 15.23
C ILE A 285 -10.53 -16.69 14.29
N LYS A 286 -10.65 -16.36 12.99
CA LYS A 286 -11.08 -17.33 11.96
C LYS A 286 -10.08 -18.47 11.74
N LYS A 287 -8.78 -18.15 11.69
CA LYS A 287 -7.73 -19.18 11.53
C LYS A 287 -7.69 -20.17 12.69
N LEU A 288 -8.13 -19.75 13.86
CA LEU A 288 -8.16 -20.54 15.07
C LEU A 288 -9.52 -21.20 15.34
N ASP A 289 -10.51 -20.93 14.49
CA ASP A 289 -11.91 -21.38 14.63
C ASP A 289 -12.49 -21.11 16.04
N LEU A 290 -12.14 -19.94 16.60
CA LEU A 290 -12.59 -19.56 17.95
C LEU A 290 -14.03 -19.07 17.91
N SER A 291 -14.90 -19.71 18.68
CA SER A 291 -16.25 -19.24 18.97
C SER A 291 -16.29 -18.58 20.36
N GLY A 292 -16.84 -17.36 20.43
CA GLY A 292 -17.07 -16.69 21.73
C GLY A 292 -18.21 -17.38 22.48
N GLY A 293 -18.01 -17.67 23.76
CA GLY A 293 -19.09 -18.20 24.60
C GLY A 293 -20.25 -17.19 24.69
N ASP A 294 -21.49 -17.67 24.60
CA ASP A 294 -22.82 -17.11 24.90
C ASP A 294 -23.23 -15.72 24.38
N ASN A 295 -22.44 -14.99 23.62
CA ASN A 295 -22.84 -13.75 22.93
C ASN A 295 -22.38 -13.73 21.48
N VAL A 296 -22.56 -14.82 20.76
CA VAL A 296 -22.46 -14.84 19.30
C VAL A 296 -23.74 -14.16 18.81
N LYS A 297 -23.62 -13.00 18.13
CA LYS A 297 -24.55 -12.77 17.02
C LYS A 297 -24.49 -14.06 16.21
N GLU A 298 -25.57 -14.82 16.19
CA GLU A 298 -25.71 -16.03 15.41
C GLU A 298 -24.98 -15.81 14.09
N ASN A 299 -24.01 -16.66 13.77
CA ASN A 299 -23.54 -16.78 12.40
C ASN A 299 -24.80 -17.01 11.60
N GLU A 300 -25.31 -15.99 10.94
CA GLU A 300 -26.42 -16.14 10.02
C GLU A 300 -25.92 -17.11 8.97
N ASP A 301 -26.35 -18.37 9.07
CA ASP A 301 -26.07 -19.34 8.01
C ASP A 301 -26.87 -18.90 6.78
N ILE A 302 -26.25 -18.03 5.97
CA ILE A 302 -26.85 -17.48 4.76
C ILE A 302 -27.16 -18.57 3.73
N PHE A 303 -26.69 -19.80 3.96
CA PHE A 303 -26.97 -20.97 3.12
C PHE A 303 -27.94 -21.94 3.77
N LYS A 304 -28.60 -21.58 4.87
CA LYS A 304 -29.68 -22.35 5.43
C LYS A 304 -30.78 -22.49 4.39
N ASP A 305 -31.17 -23.74 4.09
CA ASP A 305 -32.14 -24.07 3.04
C ASP A 305 -31.69 -23.66 1.61
N PHE A 306 -30.39 -23.51 1.37
CA PHE A 306 -29.81 -23.22 0.06
C PHE A 306 -30.10 -24.37 -0.91
N SER A 307 -30.58 -24.02 -2.10
CA SER A 307 -30.68 -24.97 -3.23
C SER A 307 -30.35 -24.29 -4.54
N TYR A 308 -29.81 -25.04 -5.48
CA TYR A 308 -29.62 -24.58 -6.84
C TYR A 308 -29.99 -25.65 -7.86
N GLN A 309 -30.26 -25.21 -9.06
CA GLN A 309 -30.47 -26.08 -10.21
C GLN A 309 -29.86 -25.46 -11.47
N VAL A 310 -29.42 -26.32 -12.38
CA VAL A 310 -29.04 -25.89 -13.72
C VAL A 310 -30.33 -25.90 -14.58
N GLY A 311 -30.60 -24.82 -15.28
CA GLY A 311 -31.86 -24.66 -15.98
C GLY A 311 -31.84 -23.56 -17.02
N ASP A 312 -33.03 -23.07 -17.37
CA ASP A 312 -33.26 -22.02 -18.35
C ASP A 312 -33.86 -20.73 -17.73
N LYS A 313 -33.95 -19.65 -18.51
CA LYS A 313 -34.48 -18.34 -18.07
C LYS A 313 -35.91 -18.45 -17.49
N ASN A 314 -36.74 -19.39 -17.93
CA ASN A 314 -38.14 -19.51 -17.48
C ASN A 314 -38.24 -19.99 -16.02
N MET A 315 -37.16 -20.53 -15.46
CA MET A 315 -37.10 -20.92 -14.04
C MET A 315 -36.84 -19.75 -13.11
N ILE A 316 -36.48 -18.58 -13.65
CA ILE A 316 -36.19 -17.36 -12.87
C ILE A 316 -37.53 -16.70 -12.53
N SER A 317 -37.73 -16.41 -11.25
CA SER A 317 -38.94 -15.74 -10.75
C SER A 317 -38.55 -14.48 -9.97
N GLY A 318 -39.36 -13.43 -10.09
CA GLY A 318 -39.20 -12.15 -9.40
C GLY A 318 -38.83 -11.01 -10.33
N ASP A 319 -39.08 -9.79 -9.87
CA ASP A 319 -38.80 -8.52 -10.57
C ASP A 319 -37.40 -7.95 -10.22
N LYS A 320 -36.74 -8.53 -9.21
CA LYS A 320 -35.38 -8.21 -8.81
C LYS A 320 -34.61 -9.50 -8.48
N VAL A 321 -33.45 -9.66 -9.12
CA VAL A 321 -32.59 -10.84 -8.97
C VAL A 321 -31.13 -10.45 -8.80
N THR A 322 -30.34 -11.33 -8.20
CA THR A 322 -28.88 -11.22 -8.21
C THR A 322 -28.31 -11.99 -9.38
N VAL A 323 -27.28 -11.45 -10.01
CA VAL A 323 -26.63 -12.07 -11.16
C VAL A 323 -25.10 -12.09 -10.95
N VAL A 324 -24.52 -13.29 -11.04
CA VAL A 324 -23.06 -13.51 -11.02
C VAL A 324 -22.67 -14.17 -12.33
N LEU A 325 -21.82 -13.50 -13.09
CA LEU A 325 -21.33 -13.97 -14.39
C LEU A 325 -19.98 -14.67 -14.23
N ASP A 326 -19.81 -15.79 -14.93
CA ASP A 326 -18.52 -16.43 -15.12
C ASP A 326 -18.06 -16.24 -16.56
N PHE A 327 -16.78 -15.90 -16.73
CA PHE A 327 -16.19 -15.57 -18.01
C PHE A 327 -15.04 -16.50 -18.37
N ASP A 328 -15.03 -16.94 -19.63
CA ASP A 328 -13.85 -17.51 -20.28
C ASP A 328 -13.32 -16.50 -21.32
N GLY A 329 -12.24 -15.82 -20.96
CA GLY A 329 -11.80 -14.63 -21.69
C GLY A 329 -12.85 -13.52 -21.67
N ASP A 330 -13.34 -13.13 -22.86
CA ASP A 330 -14.40 -12.12 -23.00
C ASP A 330 -15.80 -12.72 -23.21
N ASN A 331 -15.93 -14.05 -23.20
CA ASN A 331 -17.22 -14.72 -23.38
C ASN A 331 -17.77 -15.17 -22.03
N ILE A 332 -19.09 -15.05 -21.87
CA ILE A 332 -19.75 -15.60 -20.68
C ILE A 332 -19.78 -17.13 -20.83
N SER A 333 -19.25 -17.86 -19.85
CA SER A 333 -19.33 -19.30 -19.80
C SER A 333 -20.65 -19.76 -19.15
N SER A 334 -21.04 -19.08 -18.06
CA SER A 334 -22.28 -19.34 -17.34
C SER A 334 -22.71 -18.12 -16.52
N ALA A 335 -23.99 -18.13 -16.07
CA ALA A 335 -24.52 -17.10 -15.16
C ALA A 335 -25.29 -17.77 -14.03
N ALA A 336 -25.02 -17.41 -12.79
CA ALA A 336 -25.85 -17.81 -11.65
C ALA A 336 -26.80 -16.66 -11.29
N VAL A 337 -28.08 -16.99 -11.16
CA VAL A 337 -29.16 -16.06 -10.83
C VAL A 337 -29.77 -16.45 -9.50
N GLY A 338 -29.64 -15.59 -8.50
CA GLY A 338 -30.15 -15.82 -7.15
C GLY A 338 -31.51 -15.12 -6.92
N ALA A 339 -32.41 -15.80 -6.22
CA ALA A 339 -33.66 -15.24 -5.70
C ALA A 339 -33.93 -15.83 -4.30
N GLY A 340 -33.74 -15.03 -3.26
CA GLY A 340 -33.72 -15.50 -1.86
C GLY A 340 -32.62 -16.54 -1.65
N ASN A 341 -32.97 -17.73 -1.11
CA ASN A 341 -32.02 -18.81 -0.82
C ASN A 341 -31.84 -19.81 -1.98
N ASN A 342 -32.44 -19.54 -3.13
CA ASN A 342 -32.35 -20.39 -4.29
C ASN A 342 -31.59 -19.75 -5.42
N ALA A 343 -30.95 -20.55 -6.26
CA ALA A 343 -30.27 -20.08 -7.45
C ALA A 343 -30.57 -20.97 -8.68
N VAL A 344 -30.57 -20.34 -9.85
CA VAL A 344 -30.61 -21.01 -11.15
C VAL A 344 -29.31 -20.71 -11.87
N VAL A 345 -28.63 -21.74 -12.38
CA VAL A 345 -27.42 -21.58 -13.18
C VAL A 345 -27.78 -21.76 -14.65
N LEU A 346 -27.52 -20.74 -15.44
CA LEU A 346 -27.74 -20.70 -16.88
C LEU A 346 -26.40 -20.96 -17.59
N ASN A 347 -26.39 -21.91 -18.53
CA ASN A 347 -25.24 -22.25 -19.38
C ASN A 347 -25.47 -21.86 -20.85
N GLU A 348 -26.74 -21.69 -21.26
CA GLU A 348 -27.07 -21.34 -22.63
C GLU A 348 -26.94 -19.82 -22.85
N GLN A 349 -26.18 -19.44 -23.90
CA GLN A 349 -25.88 -18.04 -24.21
C GLN A 349 -27.14 -17.20 -24.48
N ASP A 350 -28.14 -17.78 -25.15
CA ASP A 350 -29.37 -17.08 -25.49
C ASP A 350 -30.19 -16.77 -24.23
N ASP A 351 -30.28 -17.68 -23.28
CA ASP A 351 -30.99 -17.47 -22.00
C ASP A 351 -30.28 -16.37 -21.16
N ILE A 352 -28.93 -16.38 -21.13
CA ILE A 352 -28.13 -15.36 -20.42
C ILE A 352 -28.36 -14.01 -21.07
N LYS A 353 -28.28 -13.94 -22.40
CA LYS A 353 -28.49 -12.70 -23.15
C LYS A 353 -29.90 -12.13 -22.92
N GLU A 354 -30.94 -12.98 -23.04
CA GLU A 354 -32.32 -12.56 -22.80
C GLU A 354 -32.52 -12.05 -21.37
N LEU A 355 -31.89 -12.65 -20.37
CA LEU A 355 -31.93 -12.18 -19.00
C LEU A 355 -31.27 -10.80 -18.86
N LEU A 356 -30.05 -10.63 -19.38
CA LEU A 356 -29.31 -9.41 -19.24
C LEU A 356 -29.96 -8.22 -19.96
N GLU A 357 -30.56 -8.46 -21.12
CA GLU A 357 -31.25 -7.44 -21.93
C GLU A 357 -32.70 -7.17 -21.49
N ASP A 358 -33.24 -7.94 -20.55
CA ASP A 358 -34.64 -7.78 -20.05
C ASP A 358 -34.71 -6.55 -19.10
N ASP A 359 -35.36 -5.49 -19.54
CA ASP A 359 -35.55 -4.27 -18.77
C ASP A 359 -36.59 -4.40 -17.64
N SER A 360 -37.41 -5.44 -17.67
CA SER A 360 -38.42 -5.67 -16.62
C SER A 360 -37.86 -6.29 -15.35
N ILE A 361 -36.66 -6.87 -15.40
CA ILE A 361 -35.99 -7.53 -14.29
C ILE A 361 -34.84 -6.65 -13.79
N ALA A 362 -34.92 -6.19 -12.52
CA ALA A 362 -33.86 -5.45 -11.88
C ALA A 362 -32.71 -6.38 -11.46
N LYS A 363 -31.48 -6.03 -11.82
CA LYS A 363 -30.29 -6.87 -11.59
C LYS A 363 -29.40 -6.26 -10.53
N VAL A 364 -29.15 -7.02 -9.47
CA VAL A 364 -28.10 -6.76 -8.49
C VAL A 364 -26.88 -7.54 -8.93
N MET A 365 -25.78 -6.84 -9.17
CA MET A 365 -24.56 -7.44 -9.68
C MET A 365 -23.35 -7.07 -8.84
N PHE A 366 -22.21 -7.60 -9.21
CA PHE A 366 -20.93 -7.32 -8.58
C PHE A 366 -19.89 -7.00 -9.66
N ASP A 367 -19.23 -5.84 -9.57
CA ASP A 367 -18.28 -5.35 -10.58
C ASP A 367 -18.87 -5.30 -12.00
N VAL A 368 -19.98 -4.60 -12.11
CA VAL A 368 -20.75 -4.44 -13.38
C VAL A 368 -19.89 -3.86 -14.50
N LYS A 369 -18.97 -2.95 -14.18
CA LYS A 369 -18.08 -2.32 -15.18
C LYS A 369 -17.28 -3.36 -15.95
N GLU A 370 -16.67 -4.33 -15.26
CA GLU A 370 -15.92 -5.41 -15.90
C GLU A 370 -16.79 -6.20 -16.87
N ALA A 371 -18.03 -6.52 -16.47
CA ALA A 371 -18.98 -7.23 -17.33
C ALA A 371 -19.31 -6.43 -18.60
N ILE A 372 -19.62 -5.13 -18.47
CA ILE A 372 -19.93 -4.27 -19.63
C ILE A 372 -18.73 -4.18 -20.58
N VAL A 373 -17.52 -4.01 -20.06
CA VAL A 373 -16.29 -3.90 -20.88
C VAL A 373 -16.03 -5.20 -21.64
N LYS A 374 -16.11 -6.36 -20.97
CA LYS A 374 -15.91 -7.67 -21.62
C LYS A 374 -16.97 -7.96 -22.68
N LEU A 375 -18.20 -7.58 -22.42
CA LEU A 375 -19.29 -7.77 -23.40
C LEU A 375 -19.18 -6.82 -24.59
N ASN A 376 -18.61 -5.65 -24.44
CA ASN A 376 -18.26 -4.70 -25.48
C ASN A 376 -19.39 -4.50 -26.52
N GLY A 377 -20.62 -4.26 -26.04
CA GLY A 377 -21.79 -4.03 -26.88
C GLY A 377 -22.41 -5.28 -27.55
N ARG A 378 -21.87 -6.49 -27.28
CA ARG A 378 -22.48 -7.75 -27.78
C ARG A 378 -23.77 -8.07 -27.01
N ILE A 379 -23.83 -7.71 -25.75
CA ILE A 379 -24.99 -7.83 -24.88
C ILE A 379 -25.11 -6.51 -24.10
N ASP A 380 -26.31 -5.95 -24.03
CA ASP A 380 -26.61 -4.70 -23.32
C ASP A 380 -27.25 -5.04 -21.97
N ILE A 381 -26.52 -4.81 -20.88
CA ILE A 381 -27.04 -5.09 -19.54
C ILE A 381 -28.01 -3.97 -19.13
N LYS A 382 -29.32 -4.28 -19.10
CA LYS A 382 -30.38 -3.35 -18.76
C LYS A 382 -30.83 -3.48 -17.31
N ASN A 383 -31.41 -2.40 -16.79
CA ASN A 383 -31.98 -2.32 -15.44
C ASN A 383 -31.02 -2.82 -14.34
N ILE A 384 -29.80 -2.28 -14.32
CA ILE A 384 -28.84 -2.48 -13.23
C ILE A 384 -29.34 -1.70 -12.01
N SER A 385 -29.82 -2.41 -10.99
CA SER A 385 -30.33 -1.77 -9.77
C SER A 385 -29.25 -1.48 -8.72
N ASP A 386 -28.22 -2.33 -8.67
CA ASP A 386 -27.15 -2.23 -7.68
C ASP A 386 -25.85 -2.86 -8.20
N ASP A 387 -24.70 -2.25 -7.80
CA ASP A 387 -23.37 -2.85 -7.82
C ASP A 387 -22.85 -2.94 -6.38
N THR A 388 -22.84 -4.16 -5.85
CA THR A 388 -22.48 -4.37 -4.43
C THR A 388 -21.01 -4.11 -4.15
N ALA A 389 -20.11 -4.20 -5.13
CA ALA A 389 -18.70 -3.85 -4.96
C ALA A 389 -18.55 -2.34 -4.69
N ILE A 390 -19.27 -1.51 -5.46
CA ILE A 390 -19.29 -0.06 -5.32
C ILE A 390 -19.94 0.36 -3.99
N ALA A 391 -21.07 -0.28 -3.63
CA ALA A 391 -21.72 -0.03 -2.35
C ALA A 391 -20.80 -0.38 -1.16
N ALA A 392 -20.09 -1.51 -1.22
CA ALA A 392 -19.13 -1.93 -0.19
C ALA A 392 -17.94 -0.95 -0.06
N TYR A 393 -17.45 -0.44 -1.19
CA TYR A 393 -16.41 0.58 -1.19
C TYR A 393 -16.88 1.88 -0.50
N LEU A 394 -18.09 2.36 -0.75
CA LEU A 394 -18.61 3.56 -0.10
C LEU A 394 -18.74 3.40 1.42
N VAL A 395 -19.10 2.21 1.89
CA VAL A 395 -19.19 1.92 3.33
C VAL A 395 -17.81 1.88 3.97
N ASN A 396 -16.79 1.33 3.30
CA ASN A 396 -15.42 1.28 3.83
C ASN A 396 -14.37 1.39 2.71
N PRO A 397 -13.95 2.62 2.34
CA PRO A 397 -13.02 2.86 1.23
C PRO A 397 -11.56 2.50 1.53
N ALA A 398 -11.25 2.06 2.76
CA ALA A 398 -9.88 1.73 3.17
C ALA A 398 -9.49 0.27 2.88
N LYS A 399 -10.40 -0.56 2.34
CA LYS A 399 -10.11 -1.94 1.98
C LYS A 399 -9.29 -2.02 0.69
N ASN A 400 -8.42 -3.03 0.64
CA ASN A 400 -7.58 -3.26 -0.54
C ASN A 400 -8.30 -4.03 -1.65
N GLU A 401 -9.38 -4.73 -1.33
CA GLU A 401 -10.05 -5.64 -2.27
C GLU A 401 -11.49 -5.90 -1.81
N TYR A 402 -12.39 -5.92 -2.75
CA TYR A 402 -13.80 -6.24 -2.58
C TYR A 402 -14.10 -7.46 -3.44
N THR A 403 -14.44 -8.60 -2.82
CA THR A 403 -14.96 -9.81 -3.49
C THR A 403 -16.14 -10.34 -2.71
N ILE A 404 -17.03 -11.10 -3.36
CA ILE A 404 -18.22 -11.67 -2.72
C ILE A 404 -17.80 -12.55 -1.55
N GLU A 405 -16.76 -13.39 -1.71
CA GLU A 405 -16.29 -14.31 -0.68
C GLU A 405 -15.73 -13.57 0.55
N LYS A 406 -14.93 -12.51 0.32
CA LYS A 406 -14.37 -11.70 1.41
C LYS A 406 -15.45 -10.96 2.16
N LEU A 407 -16.41 -10.39 1.44
CA LEU A 407 -17.54 -9.67 2.04
C LEU A 407 -18.46 -10.64 2.80
N ALA A 408 -18.81 -11.79 2.24
CA ALA A 408 -19.60 -12.82 2.92
C ALA A 408 -18.93 -13.29 4.21
N SER A 409 -17.62 -13.52 4.13
CA SER A 409 -16.83 -13.88 5.29
C SER A 409 -16.80 -12.79 6.36
N GLU A 410 -16.72 -11.50 5.97
CA GLU A 410 -16.65 -10.37 6.90
C GLU A 410 -18.01 -10.06 7.55
N TYR A 411 -19.10 -10.08 6.77
CA TYR A 411 -20.41 -9.67 7.26
C TYR A 411 -21.14 -10.80 8.00
N PHE A 412 -20.95 -12.06 7.57
CA PHE A 412 -21.72 -13.21 8.06
C PHE A 412 -20.85 -14.33 8.65
N GLY A 413 -19.51 -14.24 8.57
CA GLY A 413 -18.63 -15.34 8.98
C GLY A 413 -18.61 -16.52 8.00
N THR A 414 -19.36 -16.46 6.90
CA THR A 414 -19.52 -17.54 5.93
C THR A 414 -18.34 -17.62 4.96
N VAL A 415 -17.78 -18.81 4.78
CA VAL A 415 -16.69 -19.05 3.83
C VAL A 415 -17.29 -19.68 2.55
N ILE A 416 -17.05 -19.02 1.42
CA ILE A 416 -17.37 -19.57 0.09
C ILE A 416 -16.06 -20.04 -0.52
N GLU A 417 -15.88 -21.35 -0.66
CA GLU A 417 -14.65 -21.92 -1.21
C GLU A 417 -14.66 -21.82 -2.73
N LYS A 418 -13.63 -21.20 -3.27
CA LYS A 418 -13.42 -21.16 -4.72
C LYS A 418 -12.85 -22.51 -5.18
N PRO A 419 -13.43 -23.18 -6.19
CA PRO A 419 -12.90 -24.43 -6.69
C PRO A 419 -11.44 -24.29 -7.11
N GLU A 420 -10.56 -25.16 -6.60
CA GLU A 420 -9.16 -25.20 -7.03
C GLU A 420 -9.11 -25.77 -8.46
N VAL A 421 -8.54 -25.01 -9.38
CA VAL A 421 -8.16 -25.53 -10.69
C VAL A 421 -6.96 -26.46 -10.45
N LYS A 422 -7.23 -27.76 -10.28
CA LYS A 422 -6.17 -28.76 -10.26
C LYS A 422 -5.59 -28.84 -11.66
N GLN A 423 -4.42 -28.24 -11.87
CA GLN A 423 -3.59 -28.51 -13.03
C GLN A 423 -3.09 -29.96 -12.97
N LEU A 424 -3.91 -30.87 -13.37
CA LEU A 424 -3.59 -32.27 -13.63
C LEU A 424 -3.27 -32.39 -15.12
N SER A 425 -1.96 -32.33 -15.45
CA SER A 425 -1.33 -32.59 -16.75
C SER A 425 -1.81 -31.77 -17.95
N LEU A 426 -0.88 -31.51 -18.87
CA LEU A 426 -1.03 -30.78 -20.16
C LEU A 426 -2.01 -31.44 -21.17
N LEU A 427 -2.81 -32.44 -20.79
CA LEU A 427 -3.59 -33.26 -21.71
C LEU A 427 -5.05 -33.56 -21.27
N ASP A 428 -5.50 -33.13 -20.10
CA ASP A 428 -6.88 -33.34 -19.66
C ASP A 428 -7.55 -31.97 -19.37
N ASP A 429 -8.41 -31.50 -20.25
CA ASP A 429 -9.43 -30.47 -20.00
C ASP A 429 -10.48 -31.06 -19.05
N VAL A 430 -10.20 -31.05 -17.74
CA VAL A 430 -11.24 -31.36 -16.74
C VAL A 430 -11.96 -30.03 -16.49
N GLU A 431 -13.08 -29.80 -17.14
CA GLU A 431 -14.01 -28.75 -16.76
C GLU A 431 -14.42 -28.97 -15.29
N THR A 432 -13.90 -28.13 -14.42
CA THR A 432 -14.33 -28.12 -13.01
C THR A 432 -15.71 -27.49 -12.95
N ASP A 433 -16.72 -28.29 -12.60
CA ASP A 433 -18.08 -27.76 -12.41
C ASP A 433 -18.09 -26.69 -11.33
N ARG A 434 -18.34 -25.43 -11.73
CA ARG A 434 -18.37 -24.25 -10.88
C ARG A 434 -19.80 -23.83 -10.50
N SER A 435 -20.81 -24.62 -10.89
CA SER A 435 -22.24 -24.26 -10.75
C SER A 435 -22.59 -23.99 -9.28
N GLU A 436 -22.21 -24.87 -8.37
CA GLU A 436 -22.49 -24.70 -6.93
C GLU A 436 -21.82 -23.44 -6.36
N TYR A 437 -20.57 -23.19 -6.72
CA TYR A 437 -19.83 -22.02 -6.29
C TYR A 437 -20.50 -20.72 -6.76
N LEU A 438 -20.85 -20.63 -8.04
CA LEU A 438 -21.53 -19.48 -8.62
C LEU A 438 -22.91 -19.25 -7.99
N ALA A 439 -23.66 -20.33 -7.78
CA ALA A 439 -24.95 -20.29 -7.11
C ALA A 439 -24.85 -19.77 -5.68
N LYS A 440 -23.86 -20.22 -4.90
CA LYS A 440 -23.56 -19.68 -3.56
C LYS A 440 -23.17 -18.21 -3.62
N CYS A 441 -22.37 -17.79 -4.59
CA CYS A 441 -22.03 -16.38 -4.79
C CYS A 441 -23.28 -15.54 -5.10
N ALA A 442 -24.20 -16.03 -5.93
CA ALA A 442 -25.43 -15.31 -6.26
C ALA A 442 -26.36 -15.14 -5.06
N VAL A 443 -26.54 -16.18 -4.24
CA VAL A 443 -27.32 -16.09 -2.99
C VAL A 443 -26.65 -15.16 -1.98
N ALA A 444 -25.35 -15.29 -1.76
CA ALA A 444 -24.59 -14.42 -0.85
C ALA A 444 -24.65 -12.95 -1.28
N LEU A 445 -24.61 -12.69 -2.59
CA LEU A 445 -24.73 -11.35 -3.15
C LEU A 445 -26.03 -10.66 -2.75
N GLY A 446 -27.16 -11.40 -2.72
CA GLY A 446 -28.47 -10.87 -2.31
C GLY A 446 -28.44 -10.36 -0.85
N VAL A 447 -27.97 -11.22 0.05
CA VAL A 447 -27.90 -10.89 1.49
C VAL A 447 -26.88 -9.78 1.74
N LEU A 448 -25.75 -9.78 1.04
CA LEU A 448 -24.75 -8.70 1.10
C LEU A 448 -25.32 -7.37 0.65
N ASN A 449 -26.04 -7.36 -0.48
CA ASN A 449 -26.63 -6.15 -1.03
C ASN A 449 -27.61 -5.49 -0.05
N GLU A 450 -28.45 -6.28 0.62
CA GLU A 450 -29.36 -5.77 1.65
C GLU A 450 -28.60 -5.19 2.83
N ARG A 451 -27.64 -5.93 3.39
CA ARG A 451 -26.86 -5.49 4.57
C ARG A 451 -26.02 -4.27 4.31
N ILE A 452 -25.40 -4.18 3.13
CA ILE A 452 -24.58 -3.04 2.71
C ILE A 452 -25.47 -1.84 2.36
N GLY A 453 -26.61 -2.09 1.73
CA GLY A 453 -27.63 -1.08 1.43
C GLY A 453 -28.16 -0.38 2.68
N ASP A 454 -28.42 -1.13 3.76
CA ASP A 454 -28.80 -0.54 5.04
C ASP A 454 -27.70 0.38 5.60
N LYS A 455 -26.43 0.00 5.49
CA LYS A 455 -25.31 0.87 5.90
C LYS A 455 -25.17 2.12 5.05
N ILE A 456 -25.43 2.05 3.75
CA ILE A 456 -25.47 3.20 2.86
C ILE A 456 -26.55 4.20 3.36
N LYS A 457 -27.75 3.71 3.75
CA LYS A 457 -28.81 4.53 4.32
C LYS A 457 -28.42 5.12 5.67
N GLU A 458 -27.92 4.30 6.59
CA GLU A 458 -27.44 4.77 7.91
C GLU A 458 -26.39 5.87 7.79
N ASN A 459 -25.49 5.78 6.82
CA ASN A 459 -24.45 6.77 6.54
C ASN A 459 -24.97 8.02 5.81
N GLY A 460 -26.21 8.00 5.28
CA GLY A 460 -26.80 9.05 4.43
C GLY A 460 -26.12 9.15 3.06
N GLN A 461 -25.61 8.04 2.53
CA GLN A 461 -24.86 7.98 1.27
C GLN A 461 -25.74 7.60 0.06
N GLU A 462 -27.06 7.47 0.22
CA GLU A 462 -27.98 7.04 -0.83
C GLU A 462 -27.87 7.90 -2.08
N LYS A 463 -27.88 9.21 -1.92
CA LYS A 463 -27.74 10.15 -3.05
C LYS A 463 -26.40 9.97 -3.76
N LEU A 464 -25.29 9.85 -3.02
CA LEU A 464 -23.98 9.61 -3.59
C LEU A 464 -23.95 8.29 -4.37
N TYR A 465 -24.54 7.25 -3.83
CA TYR A 465 -24.58 5.93 -4.47
C TYR A 465 -25.41 5.94 -5.74
N GLN A 466 -26.68 6.39 -5.63
CA GLN A 466 -27.66 6.27 -6.72
C GLN A 466 -27.45 7.29 -7.85
N GLU A 467 -27.04 8.52 -7.53
CA GLU A 467 -26.92 9.59 -8.54
C GLU A 467 -25.50 9.71 -9.10
N VAL A 468 -24.48 9.20 -8.41
CA VAL A 468 -23.07 9.37 -8.81
C VAL A 468 -22.39 8.04 -9.07
N GLU A 469 -22.19 7.22 -8.03
CA GLU A 469 -21.27 6.09 -8.13
C GLU A 469 -21.83 4.92 -8.97
N LEU A 470 -23.08 4.58 -8.82
CA LEU A 470 -23.72 3.51 -9.60
C LEU A 470 -23.83 3.87 -11.09
N PRO A 471 -24.36 5.03 -11.49
CA PRO A 471 -24.40 5.40 -12.91
C PRO A 471 -23.01 5.56 -13.53
N LEU A 472 -22.01 5.97 -12.73
CA LEU A 472 -20.63 6.14 -13.18
C LEU A 472 -20.01 4.81 -13.67
N VAL A 473 -20.46 3.67 -13.17
CA VAL A 473 -19.99 2.34 -13.61
C VAL A 473 -20.09 2.20 -15.13
N THR A 474 -21.25 2.55 -15.70
CA THR A 474 -21.50 2.49 -17.15
C THR A 474 -20.68 3.52 -17.91
N VAL A 475 -20.54 4.74 -17.36
CA VAL A 475 -19.72 5.79 -17.99
C VAL A 475 -18.25 5.37 -18.07
N LEU A 476 -17.71 4.78 -17.02
CA LEU A 476 -16.32 4.29 -17.03
C LEU A 476 -16.13 3.12 -18.00
N ALA A 477 -17.12 2.22 -18.11
CA ALA A 477 -17.09 1.19 -19.12
C ALA A 477 -17.07 1.79 -20.54
N HIS A 478 -17.87 2.83 -20.81
CA HIS A 478 -17.82 3.56 -22.10
C HIS A 478 -16.46 4.19 -22.36
N LEU A 479 -15.82 4.82 -21.36
CA LEU A 479 -14.46 5.38 -21.52
C LEU A 479 -13.46 4.28 -21.87
N GLU A 480 -13.49 3.14 -21.19
CA GLU A 480 -12.59 2.02 -21.46
C GLU A 480 -12.82 1.43 -22.86
N ILE A 481 -14.09 1.24 -23.27
CA ILE A 481 -14.44 0.73 -24.60
C ILE A 481 -14.06 1.72 -25.71
N ASN A 482 -14.34 3.01 -25.50
CA ASN A 482 -14.02 4.06 -26.49
C ASN A 482 -12.51 4.19 -26.67
N GLY A 483 -11.73 4.15 -25.59
CA GLY A 483 -10.28 4.32 -25.62
C GLY A 483 -9.83 5.66 -26.23
N PHE A 484 -8.53 5.92 -26.24
CA PHE A 484 -7.94 7.14 -26.83
C PHE A 484 -7.05 6.79 -28.00
N LEU A 485 -7.26 7.41 -29.16
CA LEU A 485 -6.49 7.16 -30.37
C LEU A 485 -5.06 7.71 -30.20
N VAL A 486 -4.08 6.92 -30.61
CA VAL A 486 -2.65 7.28 -30.58
C VAL A 486 -2.08 7.27 -31.99
N ASP A 487 -1.27 8.27 -32.31
CA ASP A 487 -0.48 8.31 -33.53
C ASP A 487 0.82 7.50 -33.30
N ASP A 488 0.81 6.26 -33.77
CA ASP A 488 1.94 5.32 -33.64
C ASP A 488 3.23 5.85 -34.27
N ASN A 489 3.12 6.62 -35.36
CA ASN A 489 4.29 7.17 -36.07
C ASN A 489 4.94 8.28 -35.24
N GLN A 490 4.15 9.21 -34.69
CA GLN A 490 4.66 10.26 -33.83
C GLN A 490 5.25 9.66 -32.53
N LEU A 491 4.62 8.61 -32.00
CA LEU A 491 5.12 7.92 -30.82
C LEU A 491 6.50 7.30 -31.05
N LYS A 492 6.67 6.64 -32.20
CA LYS A 492 7.95 6.04 -32.60
C LYS A 492 9.02 7.10 -32.84
N GLU A 493 8.70 8.14 -33.62
CA GLU A 493 9.66 9.24 -33.89
C GLU A 493 10.13 9.91 -32.58
N PHE A 494 9.25 10.08 -31.62
CA PHE A 494 9.61 10.65 -30.34
C PHE A 494 10.47 9.70 -29.50
N ALA A 495 10.16 8.39 -29.52
CA ALA A 495 10.96 7.36 -28.85
C ALA A 495 12.40 7.32 -29.41
N ASP A 496 12.55 7.45 -30.76
CA ASP A 496 13.85 7.47 -31.43
C ASP A 496 14.64 8.74 -31.03
N LYS A 497 14.01 9.92 -31.06
CA LYS A 497 14.61 11.19 -30.60
C LYS A 497 15.08 11.15 -29.15
N LEU A 498 14.29 10.52 -28.26
CA LEU A 498 14.70 10.32 -26.87
C LEU A 498 15.87 9.34 -26.77
N GLY A 499 15.87 8.27 -27.57
CA GLY A 499 16.95 7.29 -27.64
C GLY A 499 18.29 7.95 -28.00
N GLU A 500 18.34 8.74 -29.08
CA GLU A 500 19.54 9.48 -29.48
C GLU A 500 20.09 10.41 -28.38
N LYS A 501 19.20 11.13 -27.67
CA LYS A 501 19.61 11.98 -26.53
C LYS A 501 20.12 11.17 -25.34
N ILE A 502 19.48 10.06 -25.01
CA ILE A 502 19.89 9.15 -23.93
C ILE A 502 21.28 8.58 -24.23
N ASP A 503 21.54 8.16 -25.48
CA ASP A 503 22.84 7.63 -25.90
C ASP A 503 23.94 8.69 -25.82
N ALA A 504 23.65 9.92 -26.24
CA ALA A 504 24.59 11.04 -26.12
C ALA A 504 24.93 11.33 -24.65
N LEU A 505 23.91 11.40 -23.75
CA LEU A 505 24.11 11.60 -22.33
C LEU A 505 24.87 10.44 -21.66
N THR A 506 24.60 9.21 -22.08
CA THR A 506 25.32 8.02 -21.62
C THR A 506 26.81 8.13 -21.89
N ASN A 507 27.19 8.53 -23.07
CA ASN A 507 28.58 8.72 -23.49
C ASN A 507 29.26 9.83 -22.64
N GLU A 508 28.57 10.97 -22.43
CA GLU A 508 29.10 12.04 -21.59
C GLU A 508 29.29 11.60 -20.13
N ILE A 509 28.30 10.84 -19.58
CA ILE A 509 28.39 10.31 -18.21
C ILE A 509 29.56 9.33 -18.10
N TYR A 510 29.74 8.41 -19.05
CA TYR A 510 30.85 7.46 -19.01
C TYR A 510 32.21 8.15 -19.17
N MET A 511 32.31 9.16 -20.03
CA MET A 511 33.50 9.96 -20.18
C MET A 511 33.87 10.66 -18.85
N LEU A 512 32.93 11.28 -18.18
CA LEU A 512 33.14 11.95 -16.88
C LEU A 512 33.38 10.98 -15.73
N ALA A 513 32.79 9.80 -15.80
CA ALA A 513 33.00 8.73 -14.83
C ALA A 513 34.35 8.00 -15.05
N GLY A 514 34.88 8.01 -16.28
CA GLY A 514 36.08 7.29 -16.68
C GLY A 514 35.90 5.78 -16.78
N GLU A 515 34.65 5.29 -16.80
CA GLU A 515 34.26 3.88 -17.01
C GLU A 515 32.77 3.74 -17.35
N GLU A 516 32.42 2.62 -17.96
CA GLU A 516 31.05 2.25 -18.20
C GLU A 516 30.45 1.61 -16.94
N PHE A 517 29.20 1.96 -16.61
CA PHE A 517 28.47 1.40 -15.49
C PHE A 517 26.94 1.52 -15.71
N ASN A 518 26.14 0.79 -14.95
CA ASN A 518 24.70 0.94 -15.02
C ASN A 518 24.23 2.21 -14.26
N ILE A 519 23.93 3.27 -15.02
CA ILE A 519 23.50 4.60 -14.51
C ILE A 519 22.20 4.48 -13.70
N ASN A 520 21.34 3.50 -14.02
CA ASN A 520 20.09 3.25 -13.30
C ASN A 520 20.29 2.44 -12.03
N SER A 521 21.49 1.88 -11.78
CA SER A 521 21.80 1.17 -10.54
C SER A 521 22.20 2.13 -9.43
N PRO A 522 21.38 2.34 -8.36
CA PRO A 522 21.74 3.23 -7.25
C PRO A 522 23.06 2.86 -6.60
N LYS A 523 23.39 1.55 -6.58
CA LYS A 523 24.62 1.04 -5.97
C LYS A 523 25.86 1.42 -6.80
N GLN A 524 25.83 1.18 -8.12
CA GLN A 524 26.96 1.51 -8.98
C GLN A 524 27.13 3.03 -9.08
N LEU A 525 26.04 3.76 -9.27
CA LEU A 525 26.07 5.23 -9.28
C LEU A 525 26.62 5.81 -7.97
N GLY A 526 26.26 5.20 -6.81
CA GLY A 526 26.79 5.61 -5.53
C GLY A 526 28.31 5.44 -5.43
N VAL A 527 28.87 4.37 -5.96
CA VAL A 527 30.33 4.16 -6.04
C VAL A 527 30.98 5.23 -6.91
N ILE A 528 30.44 5.50 -8.10
CA ILE A 528 30.97 6.51 -9.00
C ILE A 528 30.96 7.90 -8.34
N LEU A 529 29.82 8.34 -7.79
CA LEU A 529 29.70 9.70 -7.24
C LEU A 529 30.52 9.91 -5.96
N PHE A 530 30.48 8.94 -5.04
CA PHE A 530 30.96 9.16 -3.67
C PHE A 530 32.31 8.49 -3.37
N GLU A 531 32.74 7.48 -4.13
CA GLU A 531 34.02 6.82 -3.94
C GLU A 531 35.03 7.20 -5.03
N LYS A 532 34.59 7.26 -6.31
CA LYS A 532 35.51 7.58 -7.41
C LYS A 532 35.68 9.08 -7.65
N LEU A 533 34.54 9.81 -7.68
CA LEU A 533 34.54 11.27 -7.84
C LEU A 533 34.64 12.02 -6.52
N GLU A 534 34.73 11.31 -5.40
CA GLU A 534 34.90 11.83 -4.04
C GLU A 534 33.94 12.93 -3.62
N LEU A 535 32.71 12.94 -4.18
CA LEU A 535 31.66 13.87 -3.79
C LEU A 535 31.20 13.58 -2.35
N LYS A 536 30.96 14.64 -1.57
CA LYS A 536 30.51 14.46 -0.18
C LYS A 536 29.10 13.88 -0.12
N PRO A 537 28.87 12.69 0.49
CA PRO A 537 27.56 12.09 0.58
C PRO A 537 26.59 12.96 1.39
N VAL A 538 25.41 13.22 0.83
CA VAL A 538 24.34 13.98 1.51
C VAL A 538 23.58 13.09 2.50
N LYS A 539 23.34 11.83 2.12
CA LYS A 539 22.60 10.84 2.93
C LYS A 539 23.09 9.42 2.65
N LYS A 540 23.25 8.62 3.69
CA LYS A 540 23.51 7.19 3.59
C LYS A 540 22.23 6.40 3.88
N THR A 541 22.05 5.26 3.19
CA THR A 541 21.00 4.29 3.42
C THR A 541 21.59 3.07 4.13
N LYS A 542 20.73 2.15 4.58
CA LYS A 542 21.19 0.86 5.16
C LYS A 542 22.01 0.01 4.17
N THR A 543 21.82 0.21 2.87
CA THR A 543 22.42 -0.58 1.79
C THR A 543 23.47 0.16 0.97
N GLY A 544 23.85 1.40 1.39
CA GLY A 544 24.85 2.21 0.69
C GLY A 544 24.49 3.69 0.61
N TYR A 545 24.87 4.34 -0.48
CA TYR A 545 24.64 5.77 -0.70
C TYR A 545 23.25 6.02 -1.30
N ALA A 546 22.56 7.07 -0.85
CA ALA A 546 21.34 7.53 -1.48
C ALA A 546 21.67 8.31 -2.76
N THR A 547 20.96 8.01 -3.85
CA THR A 547 21.10 8.66 -5.16
C THR A 547 19.74 9.06 -5.77
N ASN A 548 18.75 9.34 -4.91
CA ASN A 548 17.44 9.83 -5.33
C ASN A 548 17.52 11.30 -5.82
N ALA A 549 16.44 11.80 -6.44
CA ALA A 549 16.40 13.13 -7.02
C ALA A 549 16.80 14.24 -6.03
N ASP A 550 16.30 14.18 -4.77
CA ASP A 550 16.62 15.18 -3.75
C ASP A 550 18.13 15.23 -3.38
N VAL A 551 18.78 14.07 -3.45
CA VAL A 551 20.23 13.98 -3.19
C VAL A 551 21.01 14.54 -4.39
N LEU A 552 20.60 14.18 -5.61
CA LEU A 552 21.24 14.67 -6.83
C LEU A 552 21.05 16.19 -6.98
N GLU A 553 19.87 16.73 -6.67
CA GLU A 553 19.62 18.18 -6.69
C GLU A 553 20.59 18.94 -5.76
N LYS A 554 20.85 18.44 -4.55
CA LYS A 554 21.83 19.03 -3.62
C LYS A 554 23.28 18.93 -4.08
N LEU A 555 23.56 18.04 -5.04
CA LEU A 555 24.87 17.82 -5.64
C LEU A 555 25.04 18.52 -7.00
N ARG A 556 24.00 19.17 -7.51
CA ARG A 556 23.89 19.72 -8.86
C ARG A 556 25.08 20.59 -9.26
N ASP A 557 25.49 21.49 -8.36
CA ASP A 557 26.59 22.44 -8.59
C ASP A 557 27.97 21.89 -8.18
N LYS A 558 28.06 20.63 -7.76
CA LYS A 558 29.31 20.04 -7.26
C LYS A 558 30.13 19.36 -8.35
N HIS A 559 29.48 18.80 -9.37
CA HIS A 559 30.15 18.14 -10.48
C HIS A 559 29.24 18.07 -11.71
N PRO A 560 29.74 18.34 -12.94
CA PRO A 560 28.93 18.34 -14.18
C PRO A 560 28.18 17.03 -14.43
N ILE A 561 28.75 15.89 -14.05
CA ILE A 561 28.14 14.55 -14.22
C ILE A 561 26.74 14.47 -13.57
N VAL A 562 26.49 15.22 -12.48
CA VAL A 562 25.22 15.18 -11.77
C VAL A 562 24.08 15.70 -12.65
N ASN A 563 24.32 16.80 -13.39
CA ASN A 563 23.33 17.35 -14.31
C ASN A 563 22.99 16.35 -15.42
N PHE A 564 24.00 15.72 -16.03
CA PHE A 564 23.80 14.71 -17.06
C PHE A 564 23.05 13.47 -16.53
N ILE A 565 23.35 13.01 -15.31
CA ILE A 565 22.64 11.90 -14.69
C ILE A 565 21.17 12.26 -14.41
N MET A 566 20.89 13.47 -13.94
CA MET A 566 19.51 13.92 -13.70
C MET A 566 18.73 13.98 -15.01
N GLU A 567 19.31 14.55 -16.06
CA GLU A 567 18.70 14.61 -17.39
C GLU A 567 18.51 13.21 -17.98
N TYR A 568 19.56 12.36 -17.94
CA TYR A 568 19.47 10.96 -18.37
C TYR A 568 18.31 10.22 -17.70
N ARG A 569 18.19 10.29 -16.38
CA ARG A 569 17.12 9.62 -15.63
C ARG A 569 15.74 10.14 -16.01
N GLN A 570 15.61 11.43 -16.25
CA GLN A 570 14.36 12.04 -16.71
C GLN A 570 13.97 11.49 -18.09
N LEU A 571 14.89 11.52 -19.06
CA LEU A 571 14.63 11.04 -20.43
C LEU A 571 14.41 9.52 -20.47
N ALA A 572 15.23 8.74 -19.76
CA ALA A 572 15.09 7.30 -19.68
C ALA A 572 13.73 6.87 -19.09
N LYS A 573 13.26 7.58 -18.04
CA LYS A 573 11.93 7.36 -17.47
C LYS A 573 10.82 7.73 -18.48
N LEU A 574 10.95 8.86 -19.18
CA LEU A 574 9.99 9.26 -20.19
C LEU A 574 9.90 8.22 -21.31
N LYS A 575 11.06 7.79 -21.84
CA LYS A 575 11.10 6.78 -22.89
C LYS A 575 10.48 5.46 -22.43
N SER A 576 10.97 4.89 -21.33
CA SER A 576 10.52 3.56 -20.88
C SER A 576 9.05 3.54 -20.45
N THR A 577 8.57 4.60 -19.79
CA THR A 577 7.19 4.61 -19.24
C THR A 577 6.17 5.05 -20.28
N TYR A 578 6.48 6.09 -21.07
CA TYR A 578 5.50 6.74 -21.95
C TYR A 578 5.71 6.45 -23.44
N CYS A 579 6.91 6.05 -23.90
CA CYS A 579 7.04 5.58 -25.25
C CYS A 579 6.92 4.06 -25.33
N ASP A 580 7.87 3.34 -24.74
CA ASP A 580 7.90 1.87 -24.82
C ASP A 580 6.67 1.26 -24.13
N GLY A 581 6.27 1.82 -22.96
CA GLY A 581 5.11 1.38 -22.21
C GLY A 581 3.78 1.62 -22.92
N LEU A 582 3.59 2.78 -23.59
CA LEU A 582 2.38 3.05 -24.36
C LEU A 582 2.33 2.17 -25.62
N THR A 583 3.44 2.05 -26.35
CA THR A 583 3.51 1.20 -27.55
C THR A 583 3.09 -0.25 -27.26
N ALA A 584 3.45 -0.77 -26.08
CA ALA A 584 3.13 -2.14 -25.69
C ALA A 584 1.61 -2.39 -25.43
N VAL A 585 0.84 -1.32 -25.18
CA VAL A 585 -0.59 -1.43 -24.81
C VAL A 585 -1.54 -0.81 -25.85
N VAL A 586 -1.02 -0.25 -26.94
CA VAL A 586 -1.85 0.18 -28.08
C VAL A 586 -2.51 -1.05 -28.70
N ASN A 587 -3.84 -1.02 -28.85
CA ASN A 587 -4.56 -2.09 -29.54
C ASN A 587 -4.23 -2.05 -31.04
N PRO A 588 -3.68 -3.12 -31.61
CA PRO A 588 -3.21 -3.12 -33.00
C PRO A 588 -4.31 -2.98 -34.04
N ASN A 589 -5.58 -3.24 -33.68
CA ASN A 589 -6.70 -3.13 -34.61
C ASN A 589 -7.36 -1.75 -34.57
N THR A 590 -7.40 -1.12 -33.41
CA THR A 590 -8.08 0.17 -33.23
C THR A 590 -7.12 1.36 -33.18
N HIS A 591 -5.81 1.11 -32.99
CA HIS A 591 -4.78 2.11 -32.67
C HIS A 591 -5.12 2.97 -31.46
N ARG A 592 -5.95 2.42 -30.52
CA ARG A 592 -6.37 3.10 -29.30
C ARG A 592 -5.76 2.45 -28.08
N ILE A 593 -5.59 3.26 -27.05
CA ILE A 593 -5.25 2.81 -25.70
C ILE A 593 -6.54 2.77 -24.89
N HIS A 594 -6.80 1.62 -24.28
CA HIS A 594 -7.95 1.35 -23.45
C HIS A 594 -7.51 1.26 -21.99
N SER A 595 -7.34 2.43 -21.33
CA SER A 595 -6.96 2.46 -19.91
C SER A 595 -8.07 1.97 -19.02
N VAL A 596 -7.70 1.26 -17.95
CA VAL A 596 -8.65 0.80 -16.92
C VAL A 596 -8.88 1.91 -15.90
N PHE A 597 -10.13 2.29 -15.67
CA PHE A 597 -10.53 3.27 -14.67
C PHE A 597 -11.21 2.61 -13.47
N THR A 598 -10.72 2.86 -12.27
CA THR A 598 -11.26 2.25 -11.06
C THR A 598 -11.79 3.26 -10.06
N GLN A 599 -13.00 2.97 -9.50
CA GLN A 599 -13.65 3.78 -8.47
C GLN A 599 -13.23 3.39 -7.05
N THR A 600 -12.76 2.16 -6.85
CA THR A 600 -12.63 1.50 -5.54
C THR A 600 -11.23 1.56 -4.94
N VAL A 601 -10.27 2.27 -5.56
CA VAL A 601 -8.86 2.28 -5.15
C VAL A 601 -8.53 3.43 -4.21
N THR A 602 -9.04 4.63 -4.49
CA THR A 602 -8.67 5.82 -3.72
C THR A 602 -9.63 6.06 -2.56
N VAL A 603 -9.09 6.39 -1.39
CA VAL A 603 -9.91 6.71 -0.20
C VAL A 603 -10.57 8.11 -0.26
N THR A 604 -10.21 8.93 -1.24
CA THR A 604 -10.75 10.28 -1.44
C THR A 604 -11.93 10.34 -2.42
N GLY A 605 -12.24 9.23 -3.10
CA GLY A 605 -13.23 9.19 -4.16
C GLY A 605 -12.72 9.57 -5.55
N ARG A 606 -11.46 9.98 -5.70
CA ARG A 606 -10.89 10.22 -7.02
C ARG A 606 -10.79 8.90 -7.80
N LEU A 607 -10.94 8.97 -9.12
CA LEU A 607 -10.68 7.83 -9.99
C LEU A 607 -9.19 7.50 -10.02
N SER A 608 -8.87 6.24 -10.23
CA SER A 608 -7.52 5.77 -10.54
C SER A 608 -7.50 5.23 -11.96
N SER A 609 -6.43 5.48 -12.70
CA SER A 609 -6.20 4.96 -14.04
C SER A 609 -4.99 4.04 -14.03
N THR A 610 -5.12 2.88 -14.68
CA THR A 610 -4.04 1.89 -14.80
C THR A 610 -4.02 1.31 -16.21
N GLU A 611 -2.94 0.68 -16.61
CA GLU A 611 -2.75 -0.06 -17.86
C GLU A 611 -3.08 0.69 -19.17
N PRO A 612 -2.53 1.89 -19.41
CA PRO A 612 -1.56 2.66 -18.61
C PRO A 612 -2.23 3.74 -17.74
N ASN A 613 -1.50 4.32 -16.79
CA ASN A 613 -1.99 5.48 -16.04
C ASN A 613 -1.84 6.76 -16.86
N LEU A 614 -2.89 7.16 -17.57
CA LEU A 614 -2.92 8.39 -18.37
C LEU A 614 -2.98 9.67 -17.52
N GLN A 615 -3.43 9.57 -16.25
CA GLN A 615 -3.50 10.72 -15.33
C GLN A 615 -2.12 11.21 -14.87
N ASN A 616 -1.07 10.40 -15.05
CA ASN A 616 0.30 10.72 -14.65
C ASN A 616 1.19 11.25 -15.78
N ILE A 617 0.65 11.50 -16.99
CA ILE A 617 1.42 12.08 -18.09
C ILE A 617 1.88 13.49 -17.70
N PRO A 618 3.22 13.77 -17.73
CA PRO A 618 3.76 15.03 -17.21
C PRO A 618 3.25 16.25 -17.98
N THR A 619 2.86 17.30 -17.25
CA THR A 619 2.36 18.56 -17.83
C THR A 619 3.31 19.73 -17.63
N ARG A 620 4.23 19.63 -16.66
CA ARG A 620 5.10 20.74 -16.25
C ARG A 620 6.33 20.91 -17.15
N THR A 621 6.81 19.82 -17.76
CA THR A 621 7.98 19.85 -18.63
C THR A 621 7.57 19.88 -20.09
N GLU A 622 8.36 20.56 -20.93
CA GLU A 622 8.11 20.63 -22.36
C GLU A 622 8.06 19.23 -23.00
N LEU A 623 9.05 18.39 -22.69
CA LEU A 623 9.10 16.99 -23.16
C LEU A 623 7.91 16.15 -22.68
N GLY A 624 7.43 16.38 -21.46
CA GLY A 624 6.22 15.71 -20.96
C GLY A 624 4.97 16.15 -21.74
N ARG A 625 4.88 17.43 -22.11
CA ARG A 625 3.78 17.94 -22.96
C ARG A 625 3.83 17.39 -24.38
N GLU A 626 5.02 17.13 -24.93
CA GLU A 626 5.16 16.52 -26.26
C GLU A 626 4.45 15.15 -26.35
N ILE A 627 4.41 14.37 -25.25
CA ILE A 627 3.69 13.09 -25.22
C ILE A 627 2.21 13.28 -25.52
N ARG A 628 1.60 14.39 -25.11
CA ARG A 628 0.19 14.67 -25.37
C ARG A 628 -0.12 14.94 -26.85
N LYS A 629 0.89 15.24 -27.68
CA LYS A 629 0.72 15.40 -29.15
C LYS A 629 0.37 14.09 -29.83
N MET A 630 0.77 12.97 -29.24
CA MET A 630 0.54 11.65 -29.82
C MET A 630 -0.90 11.14 -29.62
N PHE A 631 -1.63 11.71 -28.65
CA PHE A 631 -3.03 11.45 -28.43
C PHE A 631 -3.86 12.37 -29.32
N VAL A 632 -4.50 11.79 -30.33
CA VAL A 632 -5.15 12.55 -31.42
C VAL A 632 -6.62 12.19 -31.57
N ALA A 633 -7.38 13.09 -32.17
CA ALA A 633 -8.76 12.80 -32.57
C ALA A 633 -8.77 11.97 -33.87
N LYS A 634 -9.78 11.10 -33.98
CA LYS A 634 -10.07 10.36 -35.22
C LYS A 634 -10.37 11.31 -36.40
N ASP A 635 -10.15 10.86 -37.59
CA ASP A 635 -10.50 11.60 -38.80
C ASP A 635 -11.98 12.01 -38.82
N GLY A 636 -12.24 13.31 -39.09
CA GLY A 636 -13.59 13.88 -38.99
C GLY A 636 -14.00 14.33 -37.59
N TYR A 637 -13.12 14.17 -36.59
CA TYR A 637 -13.36 14.59 -35.21
C TYR A 637 -12.31 15.60 -34.73
N VAL A 638 -12.56 16.20 -33.59
CA VAL A 638 -11.63 17.05 -32.84
C VAL A 638 -11.76 16.71 -31.36
N LEU A 639 -10.75 16.98 -30.58
CA LEU A 639 -10.81 16.90 -29.13
C LEU A 639 -11.42 18.19 -28.57
N VAL A 640 -12.36 18.08 -27.65
CA VAL A 640 -12.87 19.17 -26.82
C VAL A 640 -12.45 18.85 -25.41
N ASP A 641 -11.57 19.67 -24.87
CA ASP A 641 -11.10 19.63 -23.49
C ASP A 641 -11.89 20.64 -22.64
N ALA A 642 -12.39 20.20 -21.50
CA ALA A 642 -13.13 21.04 -20.55
C ALA A 642 -12.56 20.83 -19.15
N ASP A 643 -11.94 21.86 -18.57
CA ASP A 643 -11.22 21.82 -17.30
C ASP A 643 -11.88 22.75 -16.28
N TYR A 644 -12.13 22.26 -15.06
CA TYR A 644 -12.65 23.11 -13.99
C TYR A 644 -11.60 24.11 -13.51
N SER A 645 -11.95 25.37 -13.55
CA SER A 645 -11.09 26.45 -13.04
C SER A 645 -11.11 26.47 -11.50
N GLN A 646 -10.01 25.98 -10.90
CA GLN A 646 -9.73 26.06 -9.44
C GLN A 646 -10.83 25.43 -8.56
N ILE A 647 -11.33 24.25 -8.93
CA ILE A 647 -12.46 23.61 -8.26
C ILE A 647 -12.26 23.45 -6.75
N GLU A 648 -11.07 23.02 -6.29
CA GLU A 648 -10.80 22.79 -4.88
C GLU A 648 -10.90 24.09 -4.05
N LEU A 649 -10.46 25.24 -4.61
CA LEU A 649 -10.59 26.54 -3.93
C LEU A 649 -12.03 27.04 -3.92
N ARG A 650 -12.82 26.74 -4.95
CA ARG A 650 -14.27 27.04 -4.99
C ARG A 650 -15.03 26.20 -3.97
N VAL A 651 -14.70 24.92 -3.86
CA VAL A 651 -15.25 24.03 -2.83
C VAL A 651 -14.86 24.52 -1.43
N LEU A 652 -13.59 24.92 -1.22
CA LEU A 652 -13.14 25.50 0.05
C LEU A 652 -13.92 26.76 0.39
N ALA A 653 -14.10 27.70 -0.56
CA ALA A 653 -14.87 28.94 -0.36
C ALA A 653 -16.31 28.66 0.08
N HIS A 654 -16.94 27.63 -0.54
CA HIS A 654 -18.30 27.21 -0.18
C HIS A 654 -18.37 26.56 1.21
N ILE A 655 -17.53 25.54 1.49
CA ILE A 655 -17.55 24.78 2.75
C ILE A 655 -17.16 25.68 3.93
N ALA A 656 -16.16 26.53 3.76
CA ALA A 656 -15.72 27.48 4.77
C ALA A 656 -16.66 28.69 4.92
N ASN A 657 -17.57 28.86 3.98
CA ASN A 657 -18.45 30.03 3.86
C ASN A 657 -17.67 31.34 4.01
N ASP A 658 -16.52 31.45 3.35
CA ASP A 658 -15.65 32.63 3.44
C ASP A 658 -16.09 33.70 2.45
N GLU A 659 -16.64 34.81 2.96
CA GLU A 659 -17.20 35.88 2.16
C GLU A 659 -16.18 36.52 1.20
N THR A 660 -14.91 36.64 1.63
CA THR A 660 -13.86 37.23 0.80
C THR A 660 -13.58 36.36 -0.42
N MET A 661 -13.45 35.03 -0.22
CA MET A 661 -13.27 34.10 -1.33
C MET A 661 -14.52 34.02 -2.22
N ILE A 662 -15.70 33.96 -1.61
CA ILE A 662 -16.98 33.88 -2.34
C ILE A 662 -17.15 35.11 -3.26
N ASN A 663 -16.88 36.33 -2.75
CA ASN A 663 -17.01 37.55 -3.52
C ASN A 663 -15.98 37.61 -4.66
N ALA A 664 -14.72 37.22 -4.40
CA ALA A 664 -13.68 37.15 -5.44
C ALA A 664 -14.11 36.22 -6.59
N PHE A 665 -14.64 35.04 -6.29
CA PHE A 665 -15.11 34.11 -7.32
C PHE A 665 -16.37 34.59 -8.05
N ARG A 666 -17.32 35.23 -7.36
CA ARG A 666 -18.54 35.80 -7.96
C ARG A 666 -18.20 36.94 -8.90
N ASN A 667 -17.22 37.77 -8.55
CA ASN A 667 -16.74 38.88 -9.37
C ASN A 667 -15.78 38.42 -10.50
N ASN A 668 -15.52 37.11 -10.60
CA ASN A 668 -14.56 36.55 -11.56
C ASN A 668 -13.14 37.13 -11.44
N GLU A 669 -12.72 37.46 -10.21
CA GLU A 669 -11.39 37.97 -9.89
C GLU A 669 -10.38 36.80 -9.80
N ASP A 670 -9.09 37.10 -10.06
CA ASP A 670 -8.02 36.13 -9.86
C ASP A 670 -7.75 35.93 -8.37
N ILE A 671 -8.24 34.80 -7.82
CA ILE A 671 -8.13 34.49 -6.38
C ILE A 671 -6.69 34.52 -5.87
N HIS A 672 -5.69 34.19 -6.70
CA HIS A 672 -4.29 34.22 -6.30
C HIS A 672 -3.75 35.65 -6.23
N ALA A 673 -4.17 36.51 -7.14
CA ALA A 673 -3.84 37.94 -7.10
C ALA A 673 -4.58 38.63 -5.92
N VAL A 674 -5.85 38.27 -5.71
CA VAL A 674 -6.62 38.77 -4.55
C VAL A 674 -5.96 38.35 -3.24
N THR A 675 -5.55 37.11 -3.12
CA THR A 675 -4.83 36.60 -1.94
C THR A 675 -3.51 37.38 -1.72
N ALA A 676 -2.71 37.56 -2.76
CA ALA A 676 -1.47 38.36 -2.66
C ALA A 676 -1.74 39.80 -2.19
N SER A 677 -2.71 40.47 -2.81
CA SER A 677 -3.13 41.83 -2.43
C SER A 677 -3.56 41.90 -0.96
N GLN A 678 -4.43 40.99 -0.53
CA GLN A 678 -4.99 40.97 0.83
C GLN A 678 -3.93 40.66 1.89
N VAL A 679 -3.06 39.66 1.65
CA VAL A 679 -2.04 39.23 2.61
C VAL A 679 -0.92 40.25 2.72
N LEU A 680 -0.49 40.84 1.61
CA LEU A 680 0.61 41.83 1.57
C LEU A 680 0.11 43.27 1.82
N GLY A 681 -1.19 43.50 1.80
CA GLY A 681 -1.77 44.86 2.00
C GLY A 681 -1.44 45.82 0.87
N ILE A 682 -1.36 45.35 -0.37
CA ILE A 682 -1.06 46.14 -1.57
C ILE A 682 -2.29 46.19 -2.51
N PRO A 683 -2.46 47.21 -3.35
CA PRO A 683 -3.51 47.25 -4.38
C PRO A 683 -3.41 46.04 -5.33
N LEU A 684 -4.57 45.58 -5.84
CA LEU A 684 -4.63 44.37 -6.71
C LEU A 684 -3.83 44.56 -8.01
N GLU A 685 -3.83 45.78 -8.56
CA GLU A 685 -3.09 46.21 -9.75
C GLU A 685 -1.56 46.20 -9.56
N ASP A 686 -1.08 46.31 -8.34
CA ASP A 686 0.36 46.34 -8.01
C ASP A 686 0.94 44.93 -7.71
N VAL A 687 0.11 43.86 -7.75
CA VAL A 687 0.55 42.49 -7.49
C VAL A 687 1.42 41.97 -8.61
N THR A 688 2.69 41.67 -8.28
CA THR A 688 3.64 41.11 -9.23
C THR A 688 3.34 39.64 -9.57
N LYS A 689 3.92 39.14 -10.68
CA LYS A 689 3.78 37.72 -11.05
C LYS A 689 4.37 36.77 -9.99
N GLU A 690 5.46 37.16 -9.35
CA GLU A 690 6.10 36.37 -8.26
C GLU A 690 5.21 36.33 -7.03
N GLN A 691 4.64 37.46 -6.63
CA GLN A 691 3.72 37.53 -5.48
C GLN A 691 2.45 36.72 -5.73
N ARG A 692 1.89 36.79 -6.94
CA ARG A 692 0.77 35.97 -7.36
C ARG A 692 1.13 34.47 -7.32
N SER A 693 2.36 34.09 -7.77
CA SER A 693 2.84 32.70 -7.74
C SER A 693 3.02 32.20 -6.31
N SER A 694 3.56 33.03 -5.43
CA SER A 694 3.68 32.73 -4.00
C SER A 694 2.30 32.53 -3.35
N ALA A 695 1.36 33.43 -3.63
CA ALA A 695 -0.02 33.29 -3.15
C ALA A 695 -0.70 32.03 -3.70
N LYS A 696 -0.43 31.63 -4.95
CA LYS A 696 -0.90 30.36 -5.51
C LYS A 696 -0.39 29.17 -4.70
N ALA A 697 0.91 29.13 -4.36
CA ALA A 697 1.48 28.09 -3.53
C ALA A 697 0.85 28.04 -2.13
N VAL A 698 0.57 29.21 -1.53
CA VAL A 698 -0.10 29.28 -0.22
C VAL A 698 -1.56 28.82 -0.31
N ASN A 699 -2.33 29.29 -1.29
CA ASN A 699 -3.72 28.88 -1.46
C ASN A 699 -3.87 27.36 -1.56
N PHE A 700 -3.06 26.73 -2.41
CA PHE A 700 -3.05 25.25 -2.49
C PHE A 700 -2.47 24.61 -1.23
N GLY A 701 -1.41 25.17 -0.67
CA GLY A 701 -0.82 24.69 0.57
C GLY A 701 -1.83 24.65 1.72
N ILE A 702 -2.66 25.68 1.88
CA ILE A 702 -3.71 25.71 2.92
C ILE A 702 -4.73 24.59 2.70
N VAL A 703 -5.20 24.36 1.46
CA VAL A 703 -6.09 23.24 1.13
C VAL A 703 -5.49 21.90 1.56
N TYR A 704 -4.18 21.73 1.40
CA TYR A 704 -3.46 20.49 1.79
C TYR A 704 -2.94 20.48 3.23
N GLY A 705 -3.22 21.53 4.02
CA GLY A 705 -2.79 21.64 5.42
C GLY A 705 -1.29 21.79 5.57
N ILE A 706 -0.65 22.62 4.70
CA ILE A 706 0.80 22.86 4.73
C ILE A 706 1.23 23.51 6.04
N GLY A 707 2.37 23.05 6.61
CA GLY A 707 3.01 23.70 7.74
C GLY A 707 4.05 24.73 7.30
N GLU A 708 4.45 25.62 8.24
CA GLU A 708 5.41 26.69 8.00
C GLU A 708 6.76 26.21 7.43
N PHE A 709 7.21 25.02 7.83
CA PHE A 709 8.47 24.46 7.35
C PHE A 709 8.42 24.09 5.86
N SER A 710 7.34 23.42 5.43
CA SER A 710 7.16 23.03 4.03
C SER A 710 6.94 24.25 3.15
N LEU A 711 6.13 25.21 3.62
CA LEU A 711 5.90 26.47 2.89
C LEU A 711 7.20 27.29 2.73
N ALA A 712 8.05 27.31 3.76
CA ALA A 712 9.36 27.97 3.70
C ALA A 712 10.26 27.37 2.61
N GLN A 713 10.24 26.05 2.46
CA GLN A 713 10.98 25.36 1.40
C GLN A 713 10.40 25.65 0.01
N ASP A 714 9.10 25.62 -0.16
CA ASP A 714 8.42 25.84 -1.44
C ASP A 714 8.61 27.26 -1.96
N LEU A 715 8.60 28.25 -1.07
CA LEU A 715 8.77 29.67 -1.40
C LEU A 715 10.21 30.17 -1.31
N HIS A 716 11.17 29.34 -0.85
CA HIS A 716 12.57 29.73 -0.60
C HIS A 716 12.72 30.91 0.36
N ILE A 717 11.88 30.96 1.41
CA ILE A 717 11.87 31.99 2.47
C ILE A 717 12.20 31.35 3.83
N SER A 718 12.39 32.17 4.86
CA SER A 718 12.60 31.71 6.22
C SER A 718 11.30 31.10 6.80
N VAL A 719 11.44 30.15 7.75
CA VAL A 719 10.28 29.56 8.46
C VAL A 719 9.48 30.63 9.19
N LYS A 720 10.13 31.69 9.69
CA LYS A 720 9.47 32.82 10.36
C LYS A 720 8.59 33.63 9.38
N GLU A 721 9.08 33.87 8.17
CA GLU A 721 8.30 34.55 7.12
C GLU A 721 7.14 33.69 6.64
N ALA A 722 7.36 32.38 6.45
CA ALA A 722 6.31 31.43 6.08
C ALA A 722 5.19 31.38 7.13
N LYS A 723 5.55 31.37 8.42
CA LYS A 723 4.59 31.41 9.52
C LYS A 723 3.78 32.71 9.50
N ALA A 724 4.45 33.87 9.37
CA ALA A 724 3.78 35.16 9.28
C ALA A 724 2.81 35.22 8.07
N TYR A 725 3.19 34.62 6.94
CA TYR A 725 2.34 34.55 5.76
C TYR A 725 1.06 33.73 6.02
N ILE A 726 1.20 32.56 6.64
CA ILE A 726 0.05 31.71 7.00
C ILE A 726 -0.86 32.43 7.99
N GLU A 727 -0.30 33.09 9.02
CA GLU A 727 -1.07 33.85 10.01
C GLU A 727 -1.83 35.00 9.36
N SER A 728 -1.20 35.81 8.50
CA SER A 728 -1.82 36.88 7.75
C SER A 728 -2.92 36.37 6.81
N TYR A 729 -2.69 35.23 6.14
CA TYR A 729 -3.72 34.58 5.32
C TYR A 729 -4.95 34.23 6.14
N LEU A 730 -4.78 33.51 7.26
CA LEU A 730 -5.89 33.10 8.13
C LEU A 730 -6.57 34.28 8.85
N GLU A 731 -5.89 35.43 9.00
CA GLU A 731 -6.52 36.67 9.45
C GLU A 731 -7.42 37.34 8.39
N LYS A 732 -7.14 37.13 7.13
CA LYS A 732 -7.99 37.67 6.03
C LYS A 732 -9.14 36.75 5.68
N TYR A 733 -8.89 35.47 5.74
CA TYR A 733 -9.88 34.44 5.41
C TYR A 733 -10.40 33.75 6.68
N HIS A 734 -11.23 34.49 7.43
CA HIS A 734 -11.80 34.05 8.71
C HIS A 734 -12.64 32.77 8.59
N GLY A 735 -13.40 32.63 7.49
CA GLY A 735 -14.17 31.42 7.22
C GLY A 735 -13.29 30.19 7.11
N VAL A 736 -12.17 30.33 6.39
CA VAL A 736 -11.18 29.24 6.25
C VAL A 736 -10.56 28.87 7.59
N ARG A 737 -10.19 29.84 8.44
CA ARG A 737 -9.69 29.59 9.80
C ARG A 737 -10.68 28.77 10.61
N ASN A 738 -11.94 29.23 10.68
CA ASN A 738 -12.99 28.57 11.44
C ASN A 738 -13.26 27.15 10.94
N TYR A 739 -13.24 26.94 9.63
CA TYR A 739 -13.36 25.63 9.03
C TYR A 739 -12.21 24.71 9.46
N MET A 740 -10.95 25.19 9.39
CA MET A 740 -9.78 24.42 9.75
C MET A 740 -9.78 23.97 11.22
N GLU A 741 -10.28 24.81 12.12
CA GLU A 741 -10.39 24.49 13.54
C GLU A 741 -11.53 23.50 13.79
N SER A 742 -12.72 23.79 13.28
CA SER A 742 -13.92 22.99 13.52
C SER A 742 -13.81 21.58 12.93
N ILE A 743 -13.28 21.42 11.72
CA ILE A 743 -13.17 20.10 11.08
C ILE A 743 -12.20 19.18 11.81
N LYS A 744 -11.10 19.73 12.38
CA LYS A 744 -10.16 18.95 13.18
C LYS A 744 -10.80 18.45 14.47
N GLU A 745 -11.56 19.29 15.15
CA GLU A 745 -12.28 18.90 16.37
C GLU A 745 -13.36 17.87 16.07
N GLN A 746 -14.15 18.09 15.01
CA GLN A 746 -15.17 17.13 14.59
C GLN A 746 -14.54 15.79 14.22
N ALA A 747 -13.48 15.78 13.41
CA ALA A 747 -12.81 14.55 13.00
C ALA A 747 -12.21 13.77 14.20
N LYS A 748 -11.69 14.48 15.21
CA LYS A 748 -11.21 13.83 16.46
C LYS A 748 -12.35 13.18 17.24
N LYS A 749 -13.52 13.81 17.27
CA LYS A 749 -14.72 13.31 17.96
C LYS A 749 -15.32 12.12 17.22
N ASP A 750 -15.54 12.24 15.92
CA ASP A 750 -16.29 11.28 15.11
C ASP A 750 -15.42 10.14 14.58
N GLY A 751 -14.10 10.37 14.44
CA GLY A 751 -13.16 9.42 13.87
C GLY A 751 -13.15 9.39 12.34
N TYR A 752 -13.95 10.23 11.69
CA TYR A 752 -14.05 10.33 10.23
C TYR A 752 -14.40 11.76 9.79
N VAL A 753 -14.30 12.01 8.49
CA VAL A 753 -14.82 13.21 7.82
C VAL A 753 -15.70 12.82 6.63
N LYS A 754 -16.52 13.78 6.15
CA LYS A 754 -17.46 13.58 5.05
C LYS A 754 -17.30 14.64 3.98
N THR A 755 -17.60 14.29 2.71
CA THR A 755 -17.82 15.24 1.63
C THR A 755 -19.25 15.82 1.71
N MET A 756 -19.58 16.77 0.83
CA MET A 756 -20.94 17.33 0.73
C MET A 756 -21.99 16.28 0.34
N LEU A 757 -21.62 15.21 -0.34
CA LEU A 757 -22.49 14.07 -0.67
C LEU A 757 -22.37 12.90 0.33
N ASN A 758 -21.83 13.15 1.53
CA ASN A 758 -21.65 12.16 2.59
C ASN A 758 -20.68 11.00 2.25
N ARG A 759 -19.75 11.18 1.32
CA ARG A 759 -18.63 10.23 1.19
C ARG A 759 -17.81 10.25 2.47
N ILE A 760 -17.66 9.09 3.11
CA ILE A 760 -16.99 8.96 4.41
C ILE A 760 -15.53 8.57 4.19
N ARG A 761 -14.64 9.21 4.97
CA ARG A 761 -13.26 8.75 5.16
C ARG A 761 -12.95 8.64 6.63
N TYR A 762 -12.69 7.41 7.09
CA TYR A 762 -12.21 7.13 8.45
C TYR A 762 -10.75 7.56 8.59
N ILE A 763 -10.40 8.14 9.75
CA ILE A 763 -9.05 8.68 10.03
C ILE A 763 -8.56 8.13 11.39
N PRO A 764 -8.18 6.85 11.46
CA PRO A 764 -7.66 6.25 12.69
C PRO A 764 -6.37 6.93 13.19
N GLU A 765 -5.61 7.57 12.31
CA GLU A 765 -4.38 8.31 12.62
C GLU A 765 -4.59 9.40 13.67
N LEU A 766 -5.78 9.99 13.78
CA LEU A 766 -6.08 11.03 14.77
C LEU A 766 -5.98 10.54 16.22
N LYS A 767 -6.16 9.25 16.45
CA LYS A 767 -6.05 8.61 17.76
C LYS A 767 -4.63 8.09 18.06
N SER A 768 -3.69 8.22 17.13
CA SER A 768 -2.32 7.74 17.30
C SER A 768 -1.59 8.48 18.43
N PRO A 769 -0.87 7.79 19.32
CA PRO A 769 0.01 8.42 20.30
C PRO A 769 1.19 9.15 19.63
N ASN A 770 1.58 8.75 18.41
CA ASN A 770 2.66 9.37 17.66
C ASN A 770 2.23 10.73 17.09
N TYR A 771 2.93 11.78 17.50
CA TYR A 771 2.65 13.16 17.07
C TYR A 771 2.65 13.33 15.55
N ASN A 772 3.61 12.75 14.83
CA ASN A 772 3.71 12.90 13.37
C ASN A 772 2.55 12.20 12.63
N ILE A 773 2.14 11.02 13.12
CA ILE A 773 0.98 10.29 12.57
C ILE A 773 -0.30 11.08 12.85
N ARG A 774 -0.46 11.61 14.04
CA ARG A 774 -1.62 12.43 14.40
C ARG A 774 -1.69 13.71 13.57
N GLN A 775 -0.55 14.40 13.35
CA GLN A 775 -0.48 15.57 12.46
C GLN A 775 -0.80 15.22 11.00
N PHE A 776 -0.40 14.03 10.56
CA PHE A 776 -0.82 13.52 9.25
C PHE A 776 -2.35 13.34 9.20
N GLY A 777 -2.96 12.72 10.23
CA GLY A 777 -4.41 12.59 10.34
C GLY A 777 -5.15 13.93 10.31
N GLU A 778 -4.63 14.98 10.98
CA GLU A 778 -5.20 16.34 10.94
C GLU A 778 -5.17 16.94 9.54
N ARG A 779 -4.08 16.76 8.77
CA ARG A 779 -4.02 17.20 7.36
C ARG A 779 -5.01 16.44 6.49
N VAL A 780 -5.15 15.14 6.70
CA VAL A 780 -6.15 14.30 6.01
C VAL A 780 -7.57 14.81 6.29
N ALA A 781 -7.86 15.16 7.54
CA ALA A 781 -9.18 15.70 7.92
C ALA A 781 -9.50 17.03 7.23
N LEU A 782 -8.51 17.91 7.06
CA LEU A 782 -8.67 19.20 6.36
C LEU A 782 -8.92 19.01 4.86
N ASN A 783 -8.13 18.17 4.21
CA ASN A 783 -8.12 18.03 2.77
C ASN A 783 -9.29 17.19 2.24
N THR A 784 -9.66 16.11 2.93
CA THR A 784 -10.60 15.12 2.39
C THR A 784 -11.97 15.68 2.02
N PRO A 785 -12.62 16.55 2.82
CA PRO A 785 -13.92 17.13 2.43
C PRO A 785 -13.83 17.97 1.15
N ILE A 786 -12.73 18.67 0.95
CA ILE A 786 -12.51 19.54 -0.22
C ILE A 786 -12.22 18.69 -1.46
N GLN A 787 -11.19 17.85 -1.40
CA GLN A 787 -10.76 17.04 -2.51
C GLN A 787 -11.80 15.98 -2.90
N GLY A 788 -12.46 15.38 -1.89
CA GLY A 788 -13.52 14.40 -2.13
C GLY A 788 -14.76 15.03 -2.74
N THR A 789 -15.16 16.22 -2.31
CA THR A 789 -16.29 16.94 -2.94
C THR A 789 -15.95 17.35 -4.38
N ALA A 790 -14.72 17.78 -4.66
CA ALA A 790 -14.29 18.05 -6.03
C ALA A 790 -14.37 16.78 -6.90
N ALA A 791 -13.98 15.62 -6.34
CA ALA A 791 -14.12 14.34 -7.02
C ALA A 791 -15.60 13.93 -7.24
N ASP A 792 -16.48 14.21 -6.30
CA ASP A 792 -17.91 13.95 -6.45
C ASP A 792 -18.53 14.86 -7.54
N ILE A 793 -18.10 16.12 -7.64
CA ILE A 793 -18.56 17.06 -8.68
C ILE A 793 -18.17 16.58 -10.07
N ILE A 794 -16.91 16.21 -10.30
CA ILE A 794 -16.46 15.76 -11.63
C ILE A 794 -17.15 14.45 -12.03
N LYS A 795 -17.36 13.51 -11.10
CA LYS A 795 -18.09 12.26 -11.35
C LYS A 795 -19.54 12.51 -11.77
N LEU A 796 -20.20 13.41 -11.06
CA LEU A 796 -21.58 13.80 -11.40
C LEU A 796 -21.63 14.46 -12.79
N ALA A 797 -20.66 15.30 -13.09
CA ALA A 797 -20.53 15.91 -14.43
C ALA A 797 -20.31 14.83 -15.50
N MET A 798 -19.44 13.85 -15.27
CA MET A 798 -19.22 12.72 -16.19
C MET A 798 -20.51 11.98 -16.51
N VAL A 799 -21.27 11.62 -15.48
CA VAL A 799 -22.56 10.91 -15.63
C VAL A 799 -23.54 11.73 -16.49
N ARG A 800 -23.65 13.02 -16.21
CA ARG A 800 -24.58 13.89 -16.96
C ARG A 800 -24.14 14.13 -18.39
N VAL A 801 -22.85 14.35 -18.62
CA VAL A 801 -22.29 14.58 -19.97
C VAL A 801 -22.47 13.32 -20.83
N ASP A 802 -22.08 12.14 -20.35
CA ASP A 802 -22.20 10.89 -21.11
C ASP A 802 -23.66 10.58 -21.45
N ASN A 803 -24.54 10.68 -20.47
CA ASN A 803 -25.98 10.49 -20.67
C ASN A 803 -26.57 11.47 -21.70
N ARG A 804 -26.16 12.75 -21.70
CA ARG A 804 -26.64 13.69 -22.71
C ARG A 804 -26.11 13.43 -24.10
N LEU A 805 -24.83 13.06 -24.23
CA LEU A 805 -24.25 12.68 -25.51
C LEU A 805 -25.02 11.51 -26.13
N ILE A 806 -25.37 10.50 -25.32
CA ILE A 806 -26.13 9.33 -25.76
C ILE A 806 -27.61 9.70 -26.10
N ASN A 807 -28.30 10.36 -25.16
CA ASN A 807 -29.72 10.65 -25.28
C ASN A 807 -30.03 11.62 -26.45
N GLU A 808 -29.10 12.52 -26.77
CA GLU A 808 -29.23 13.41 -27.92
C GLU A 808 -28.76 12.74 -29.24
N GLY A 809 -28.36 11.46 -29.20
CA GLY A 809 -27.96 10.67 -30.37
C GLY A 809 -26.70 11.15 -31.07
N LEU A 810 -25.77 11.78 -30.31
CA LEU A 810 -24.53 12.33 -30.88
C LEU A 810 -23.52 11.22 -31.20
N LYS A 811 -22.72 11.46 -32.21
CA LYS A 811 -21.57 10.61 -32.60
C LYS A 811 -20.36 10.85 -31.68
N SER A 812 -20.35 11.99 -30.99
CA SER A 812 -19.31 12.43 -30.08
C SER A 812 -19.31 11.58 -28.81
N LYS A 813 -18.12 11.30 -28.26
CA LYS A 813 -17.94 10.38 -27.13
C LYS A 813 -17.03 10.96 -26.05
N LEU A 814 -17.37 10.74 -24.80
CA LEU A 814 -16.46 10.96 -23.68
C LEU A 814 -15.37 9.88 -23.73
N ILE A 815 -14.08 10.27 -23.70
CA ILE A 815 -12.96 9.35 -23.89
C ILE A 815 -11.95 9.38 -22.74
N LEU A 816 -11.88 10.46 -21.95
CA LEU A 816 -10.90 10.55 -20.88
C LEU A 816 -11.38 11.49 -19.76
N GLN A 817 -11.03 11.14 -18.53
CA GLN A 817 -11.05 12.02 -17.36
C GLN A 817 -9.64 12.06 -16.75
N VAL A 818 -9.11 13.26 -16.53
CA VAL A 818 -7.82 13.50 -15.88
C VAL A 818 -7.97 14.63 -14.87
N HIS A 819 -7.76 14.33 -13.58
CA HIS A 819 -7.93 15.28 -12.47
C HIS A 819 -9.31 15.93 -12.46
N ASP A 820 -9.42 17.19 -12.87
CA ASP A 820 -10.62 18.02 -12.97
C ASP A 820 -11.02 18.35 -14.43
N GLU A 821 -10.49 17.59 -15.39
CA GLU A 821 -10.58 17.74 -16.84
C GLU A 821 -11.40 16.58 -17.46
N LEU A 822 -12.30 16.91 -18.41
CA LEU A 822 -13.03 15.97 -19.24
C LEU A 822 -12.66 16.18 -20.71
N ILE A 823 -12.37 15.10 -21.43
CA ILE A 823 -12.05 15.15 -22.86
C ILE A 823 -13.09 14.37 -23.66
N VAL A 824 -13.72 15.06 -24.61
CA VAL A 824 -14.68 14.49 -25.56
C VAL A 824 -14.06 14.47 -26.95
N GLU A 825 -14.08 13.31 -27.63
CA GLU A 825 -13.80 13.18 -29.06
C GLU A 825 -15.08 13.58 -29.81
N ALA A 826 -15.14 14.83 -30.26
CA ALA A 826 -16.31 15.46 -30.84
C ALA A 826 -16.30 15.39 -32.36
N HIS A 827 -17.40 14.92 -32.98
CA HIS A 827 -17.58 15.02 -34.44
C HIS A 827 -17.58 16.50 -34.85
N LYS A 828 -16.94 16.84 -35.97
CA LYS A 828 -16.75 18.25 -36.40
C LYS A 828 -18.06 19.03 -36.50
N ASP A 829 -19.15 18.37 -36.90
CA ASP A 829 -20.47 19.00 -37.01
C ASP A 829 -21.19 19.17 -35.65
N GLU A 830 -20.67 18.56 -34.57
CA GLU A 830 -21.28 18.54 -33.26
C GLU A 830 -20.51 19.37 -32.22
N VAL A 831 -19.38 19.99 -32.60
CA VAL A 831 -18.47 20.67 -31.67
C VAL A 831 -19.15 21.71 -30.81
N ASP A 832 -19.97 22.59 -31.40
CA ASP A 832 -20.67 23.63 -30.64
C ASP A 832 -21.69 23.04 -29.67
N LYS A 833 -22.35 21.97 -30.09
CA LYS A 833 -23.28 21.24 -29.24
C LYS A 833 -22.58 20.54 -28.06
N VAL A 834 -21.46 19.91 -28.31
CA VAL A 834 -20.61 19.27 -27.27
C VAL A 834 -20.12 20.30 -26.27
N LYS A 835 -19.65 21.46 -26.75
CA LYS A 835 -19.25 22.55 -25.85
C LYS A 835 -20.40 23.06 -24.99
N GLN A 836 -21.59 23.19 -25.57
CA GLN A 836 -22.78 23.54 -24.82
C GLN A 836 -23.09 22.52 -23.71
N ILE A 837 -23.07 21.22 -24.05
CA ILE A 837 -23.30 20.12 -23.07
C ILE A 837 -22.28 20.15 -21.95
N LEU A 838 -20.98 20.22 -22.30
CA LEU A 838 -19.90 20.29 -21.30
C LEU A 838 -20.06 21.51 -20.38
N SER A 839 -20.34 22.70 -20.97
CA SER A 839 -20.53 23.93 -20.20
C SER A 839 -21.71 23.81 -19.23
N GLU A 840 -22.86 23.34 -19.72
CA GLU A 840 -24.07 23.24 -18.91
C GLU A 840 -23.95 22.20 -17.80
N GLU A 841 -23.51 21.00 -18.14
CA GLU A 841 -23.49 19.89 -17.18
C GLU A 841 -22.36 20.02 -16.14
N MET A 842 -21.18 20.51 -16.54
CA MET A 842 -20.09 20.73 -15.60
C MET A 842 -20.35 21.93 -14.69
N GLN A 843 -20.83 23.06 -15.21
CA GLN A 843 -21.10 24.24 -14.38
C GLN A 843 -22.27 24.05 -13.42
N ASN A 844 -23.24 23.23 -13.77
CA ASN A 844 -24.42 22.94 -12.95
C ASN A 844 -24.34 21.56 -12.24
N ALA A 845 -23.16 20.93 -12.19
CA ALA A 845 -23.00 19.63 -11.56
C ALA A 845 -23.42 19.64 -10.09
N MET A 846 -23.08 20.72 -9.36
CA MET A 846 -23.45 20.87 -7.95
C MET A 846 -23.72 22.37 -7.64
N GLU A 847 -24.70 22.64 -6.81
CA GLU A 847 -24.99 23.99 -6.36
C GLU A 847 -24.03 24.41 -5.24
N LEU A 848 -23.24 25.44 -5.49
CA LEU A 848 -22.31 26.04 -4.53
C LEU A 848 -22.61 27.54 -4.35
N ASN A 849 -22.12 28.14 -3.25
CA ASN A 849 -22.18 29.59 -3.02
C ASN A 849 -21.34 30.39 -4.03
N VAL A 850 -20.52 29.72 -4.80
CA VAL A 850 -19.68 30.28 -5.87
C VAL A 850 -19.97 29.55 -7.19
N PRO A 851 -19.93 30.25 -8.34
CA PRO A 851 -20.14 29.59 -9.62
C PRO A 851 -19.02 28.58 -9.91
N LEU A 852 -19.34 27.40 -10.41
CA LEU A 852 -18.39 26.54 -11.04
C LEU A 852 -18.05 27.10 -12.44
N LYS A 853 -16.76 27.25 -12.73
CA LYS A 853 -16.29 27.77 -14.02
C LYS A 853 -15.51 26.68 -14.74
N VAL A 854 -15.79 26.56 -16.04
CA VAL A 854 -15.14 25.60 -16.92
C VAL A 854 -14.44 26.35 -18.04
N ASP A 855 -13.17 26.12 -18.20
CA ASP A 855 -12.38 26.61 -19.35
C ASP A 855 -12.36 25.51 -20.41
N MET A 856 -12.59 25.87 -21.68
CA MET A 856 -12.72 24.92 -22.77
C MET A 856 -11.81 25.28 -23.94
N SER A 857 -11.15 24.26 -24.48
CA SER A 857 -10.32 24.38 -25.66
C SER A 857 -10.64 23.26 -26.67
N THR A 858 -10.22 23.43 -27.91
CA THR A 858 -10.37 22.43 -28.97
C THR A 858 -9.09 22.26 -29.75
N GLY A 859 -8.76 21.06 -30.13
CA GLY A 859 -7.57 20.74 -30.89
C GLY A 859 -7.66 19.43 -31.64
N HIS A 860 -6.71 19.18 -32.51
CA HIS A 860 -6.57 17.87 -33.13
C HIS A 860 -5.90 16.87 -32.19
N SER A 861 -4.94 17.32 -31.39
CA SER A 861 -4.26 16.52 -30.36
C SER A 861 -4.63 17.00 -28.96
N TRP A 862 -4.37 16.18 -27.96
CA TRP A 862 -4.52 16.57 -26.56
C TRP A 862 -3.61 17.75 -26.18
N TYR A 863 -2.47 17.90 -26.85
CA TYR A 863 -1.59 19.06 -26.68
C TYR A 863 -2.25 20.36 -27.18
N ASP A 864 -2.89 20.31 -28.35
CA ASP A 864 -3.51 21.48 -28.98
C ASP A 864 -4.83 21.88 -28.30
N ALA A 865 -5.48 20.91 -27.67
CA ALA A 865 -6.73 21.12 -26.94
C ALA A 865 -6.54 21.68 -25.53
N LYS A 866 -5.31 22.02 -25.09
CA LYS A 866 -5.04 22.51 -23.73
C LYS A 866 -4.39 23.88 -23.69
#